data_36172be8d9800bf74df0ecde0c5c9a7f
#
_entry.id   36172be8d9800bf74df0ecde0c5c9a7f
#
_cell.length_a   1.000
_cell.length_b   1.000
_cell.length_c   1.000
_cell.angle_alpha   90.00
_cell.angle_beta   90.00
_cell.angle_gamma   90.00
#
_symmetry.space_group_name_H-M   'P 1'
#
loop_
_entity.id
_entity.type
_entity.pdbx_description
1 polymer ?
#
loop_
_entity_poly.entity_id
_entity_poly.type
_entity_poly.pdbx_seq_one_letter_code
_entity_poly.pdbx_strand_id
1 'polypeptide(L)'
;MRKISVIGASLLLLALGSCSREKETTPADGFVKMRFTAVVGETRTAYENDKTASWVAGDAISVYVTNGTDGQVVTFTAGEDLTFEGSVTAGYETIVAGAYPADAAHTFDATGVKTLHLPASYNLAEGADQASVLPLAGTYADGVMTFRHPAGALKFTVDNVPATATRFRFTAAGQKVNGSFAMDPALAATEVEAEQAVDITFPAAEGSHAFYVPMPAGELAAGAAIALYDAENNLLFQKTVPQALTVSKNVIKRIAAVSSWVKNEAWQATYLRDEYSSSAKKVYSKVKISGTTGKYGLYLATRSTFDSKYGSAEGFLASNYIPERKAAGATPYTSNAIINYTKMSAGQKVMVIYGVDDDYNFTGEYNLVEFEVLAFTTPEGWSMTFNPQYNSSTYGIVPAVTFKVSEGSTWLYSYMTKSVYESYGSDPAAFIWTKRTSTNDLRVKASTTITYSTLEAGEYVFISYGMTERADADSDRIPTGEYCLLEFSYEKPTDAYQSWIGKWSVTDGTPKTDTWTVSAKSNNHTYNVKGLGGNAGFTVEATFDEETGQMKFKTQPEFTTIVQDGETRVISLFGTNGSNYWTGSYNLMYAAFDEGSTDAASLISVDPEKYTKYKLYGFVDGKSKYNYGTRTLPSTMTRVVSEGVLMPDGEPAEEEAGLSETYAPVVVDDALPGE
;
A
#
# COMPACT_ATOMS: atom_id res chain seq x y z
N MET A 1 43.01 49.31 2.31
CA MET A 1 43.36 50.53 1.54
C MET A 1 42.07 51.06 0.93
N ARG A 2 41.66 52.21 1.41
CA ARG A 2 40.46 52.91 0.98
C ARG A 2 40.68 53.48 -0.41
N LYS A 3 39.76 53.20 -1.34
CA LYS A 3 39.60 54.03 -2.57
C LYS A 3 38.24 54.71 -2.49
N ILE A 4 38.26 55.96 -2.21
CA ILE A 4 37.18 56.94 -2.34
C ILE A 4 37.02 57.18 -3.83
N SER A 5 35.85 56.84 -4.40
CA SER A 5 35.48 57.34 -5.75
C SER A 5 34.44 58.44 -5.57
N VAL A 6 34.85 59.59 -6.03
CA VAL A 6 34.11 60.87 -6.06
C VAL A 6 32.97 60.72 -7.07
N ILE A 7 31.73 60.90 -6.61
CA ILE A 7 30.53 61.03 -7.43
C ILE A 7 30.52 62.45 -7.98
N GLY A 8 30.80 62.60 -9.26
CA GLY A 8 30.60 63.87 -9.98
C GLY A 8 29.13 64.12 -10.26
N ALA A 9 28.60 65.13 -9.62
CA ALA A 9 27.29 65.66 -9.93
C ALA A 9 27.36 66.29 -11.35
N SER A 10 26.82 65.62 -12.34
CA SER A 10 26.60 66.18 -13.65
C SER A 10 25.33 67.03 -13.65
N LEU A 11 25.51 68.30 -13.51
CA LEU A 11 24.46 69.32 -13.72
C LEU A 11 24.11 69.28 -15.23
N LEU A 12 22.96 68.67 -15.56
CA LEU A 12 22.46 68.65 -16.92
C LEU A 12 21.86 70.06 -17.27
N LEU A 13 22.56 70.86 -17.94
CA LEU A 13 22.04 72.11 -18.58
C LEU A 13 20.91 71.68 -19.51
N LEU A 14 19.68 72.04 -19.16
CA LEU A 14 18.56 72.09 -20.11
C LEU A 14 18.88 73.11 -21.24
N ALA A 15 19.35 72.53 -22.34
CA ALA A 15 19.29 73.31 -23.61
C ALA A 15 17.81 73.35 -24.04
N LEU A 16 17.18 74.48 -23.87
CA LEU A 16 15.90 74.79 -24.50
C LEU A 16 16.10 74.77 -26.05
N GLY A 17 16.08 73.53 -26.57
CA GLY A 17 15.89 73.30 -27.99
C GLY A 17 14.41 73.47 -28.31
N SER A 18 14.08 74.59 -28.93
CA SER A 18 12.78 74.80 -29.56
C SER A 18 12.52 73.63 -30.50
N CYS A 19 11.58 72.72 -30.08
CA CYS A 19 11.01 71.77 -31.03
C CYS A 19 10.20 72.51 -32.06
N SER A 20 10.85 72.80 -33.17
CA SER A 20 10.15 73.16 -34.40
C SER A 20 9.35 71.90 -34.81
N ARG A 21 8.04 72.08 -34.80
CA ARG A 21 7.07 71.11 -35.36
C ARG A 21 7.40 71.04 -36.86
N GLU A 22 8.28 70.13 -37.30
CA GLU A 22 8.34 69.84 -38.73
C GLU A 22 7.02 69.18 -39.11
N LYS A 23 6.19 69.94 -39.76
CA LYS A 23 4.98 69.47 -40.41
C LYS A 23 5.46 68.73 -41.66
N GLU A 24 5.78 67.43 -41.51
CA GLU A 24 5.92 66.55 -42.65
C GLU A 24 4.64 66.64 -43.48
N THR A 25 4.77 66.86 -44.74
CA THR A 25 3.66 66.89 -45.71
C THR A 25 2.86 65.59 -45.58
N THR A 26 1.53 65.73 -45.42
CA THR A 26 0.60 64.68 -45.35
C THR A 26 0.93 63.58 -46.37
N PRO A 27 1.25 62.33 -45.96
CA PRO A 27 1.44 61.28 -46.95
C PRO A 27 0.16 61.04 -47.71
N ALA A 28 0.27 60.56 -48.97
CA ALA A 28 -0.88 60.31 -49.85
C ALA A 28 -1.85 59.26 -49.31
N ASP A 29 -1.56 58.60 -48.17
CA ASP A 29 -2.34 57.58 -47.47
C ASP A 29 -3.16 58.09 -46.29
N GLY A 30 -3.16 59.39 -46.00
CA GLY A 30 -4.05 60.00 -44.97
C GLY A 30 -3.56 59.82 -43.53
N PHE A 31 -2.31 59.42 -43.32
CA PHE A 31 -1.73 59.27 -41.96
C PHE A 31 -0.60 60.29 -41.73
N VAL A 32 -0.44 60.69 -40.45
CA VAL A 32 0.60 61.56 -39.94
C VAL A 32 1.46 60.82 -38.96
N LYS A 33 2.80 60.81 -39.19
CA LYS A 33 3.75 60.29 -38.22
C LYS A 33 3.90 61.28 -37.07
N MET A 34 3.74 60.75 -35.83
CA MET A 34 3.92 61.52 -34.61
C MET A 34 5.03 60.92 -33.77
N ARG A 35 5.71 61.78 -33.03
CA ARG A 35 6.84 61.41 -32.19
C ARG A 35 6.82 62.23 -30.92
N PHE A 36 7.12 61.63 -29.77
CA PHE A 36 7.22 62.33 -28.49
C PHE A 36 8.13 61.59 -27.52
N THR A 37 8.56 62.29 -26.48
CA THR A 37 9.30 61.70 -25.36
C THR A 37 8.34 61.24 -24.28
N ALA A 38 8.55 60.02 -23.81
CA ALA A 38 7.83 59.48 -22.64
C ALA A 38 8.77 59.35 -21.45
N VAL A 39 8.32 59.78 -20.29
CA VAL A 39 9.05 59.63 -19.02
C VAL A 39 8.19 58.90 -18.00
N VAL A 40 8.79 58.09 -17.18
CA VAL A 40 8.15 57.58 -15.99
C VAL A 40 8.39 58.59 -14.88
N GLY A 41 7.32 59.27 -14.40
CA GLY A 41 7.42 60.32 -13.38
C GLY A 41 7.98 59.75 -12.10
N GLU A 42 8.54 60.65 -11.22
CA GLU A 42 9.07 60.25 -9.91
C GLU A 42 8.06 59.41 -9.14
N THR A 43 8.28 58.11 -9.12
CA THR A 43 7.58 57.20 -8.25
C THR A 43 8.32 57.21 -6.93
N ARG A 44 7.66 57.46 -5.80
CA ARG A 44 8.25 57.35 -4.45
C ARG A 44 8.68 55.93 -4.08
N THR A 45 8.50 55.01 -4.96
CA THR A 45 9.01 53.64 -4.84
C THR A 45 10.37 53.59 -5.48
N ALA A 46 11.41 53.80 -4.67
CA ALA A 46 12.71 53.24 -5.02
C ALA A 46 12.52 51.73 -5.20
N TYR A 47 12.60 51.25 -6.44
CA TYR A 47 12.84 49.84 -6.69
C TYR A 47 14.11 49.45 -5.92
N GLU A 48 14.17 48.24 -5.38
CA GLU A 48 15.40 47.74 -4.79
C GLU A 48 16.57 47.99 -5.75
N ASN A 49 17.63 48.60 -5.24
CA ASN A 49 18.85 48.93 -5.94
C ASN A 49 18.79 50.14 -6.93
N ASP A 50 18.00 51.17 -6.59
CA ASP A 50 17.95 52.43 -7.37
C ASP A 50 17.60 52.30 -8.88
N LYS A 51 16.95 51.21 -9.27
CA LYS A 51 16.43 51.05 -10.63
C LYS A 51 15.12 51.79 -10.76
N THR A 52 15.14 52.91 -11.42
CA THR A 52 13.95 53.57 -11.98
C THR A 52 13.45 52.74 -13.18
N ALA A 53 12.12 52.57 -13.33
CA ALA A 53 11.57 52.01 -14.56
C ALA A 53 12.06 52.86 -15.73
N SER A 54 12.71 52.23 -16.71
CA SER A 54 13.22 52.89 -17.90
C SER A 54 12.63 52.19 -19.14
N TRP A 55 12.33 53.00 -20.15
CA TRP A 55 11.90 52.46 -21.42
C TRP A 55 13.05 51.70 -22.10
N VAL A 56 12.67 50.68 -22.88
CA VAL A 56 13.57 49.96 -23.76
C VAL A 56 13.05 50.03 -25.20
N ALA A 57 13.95 49.91 -26.16
CA ALA A 57 13.56 49.88 -27.56
C ALA A 57 12.57 48.73 -27.82
N GLY A 58 11.47 48.99 -28.51
CA GLY A 58 10.38 48.05 -28.72
C GLY A 58 9.24 48.12 -27.71
N ASP A 59 9.36 48.83 -26.59
CA ASP A 59 8.22 49.09 -25.70
C ASP A 59 7.10 49.75 -26.49
N ALA A 60 5.87 49.26 -26.29
CA ALA A 60 4.70 49.76 -26.99
C ALA A 60 3.65 50.26 -25.98
N ILE A 61 3.07 51.42 -26.31
CA ILE A 61 2.02 52.09 -25.53
C ILE A 61 0.79 52.33 -26.38
N SER A 62 -0.41 52.21 -25.74
CA SER A 62 -1.65 52.71 -26.34
C SER A 62 -1.76 54.19 -26.07
N VAL A 63 -1.92 55.02 -27.14
CA VAL A 63 -2.05 56.48 -27.05
C VAL A 63 -3.38 56.92 -27.58
N TYR A 64 -4.11 57.70 -26.81
CA TYR A 64 -5.36 58.30 -27.22
C TYR A 64 -5.07 59.68 -27.83
N VAL A 65 -5.48 59.82 -29.08
CA VAL A 65 -5.36 61.06 -29.84
C VAL A 65 -6.73 61.52 -30.29
N THR A 66 -6.94 62.83 -30.44
CA THR A 66 -8.23 63.41 -30.75
C THR A 66 -8.13 64.54 -31.78
N ASN A 67 -9.22 64.79 -32.48
CA ASN A 67 -9.44 65.97 -33.35
C ASN A 67 -10.25 67.07 -32.63
N GLY A 68 -10.56 66.88 -31.33
CA GLY A 68 -11.39 67.77 -30.52
C GLY A 68 -12.87 67.37 -30.50
N THR A 69 -13.34 66.53 -31.41
CA THR A 69 -14.73 66.00 -31.44
C THR A 69 -14.74 64.50 -31.20
N ASP A 70 -13.89 63.77 -31.91
CA ASP A 70 -13.73 62.31 -31.85
C ASP A 70 -12.30 61.97 -31.50
N GLY A 71 -12.10 60.72 -31.05
CA GLY A 71 -10.78 60.18 -30.67
C GLY A 71 -10.51 58.79 -31.22
N GLN A 72 -9.25 58.45 -31.34
CA GLN A 72 -8.76 57.11 -31.70
C GLN A 72 -7.63 56.66 -30.77
N VAL A 73 -7.50 55.36 -30.58
CA VAL A 73 -6.39 54.77 -29.87
C VAL A 73 -5.38 54.22 -30.89
N VAL A 74 -4.12 54.60 -30.75
CA VAL A 74 -3.05 54.23 -31.66
C VAL A 74 -1.88 53.67 -30.86
N THR A 75 -1.23 52.64 -31.35
CA THR A 75 -0.02 52.11 -30.74
C THR A 75 1.18 52.93 -31.14
N PHE A 76 1.95 53.37 -30.16
CA PHE A 76 3.25 54.02 -30.32
C PHE A 76 4.35 53.11 -29.77
N THR A 77 5.45 52.99 -30.47
CA THR A 77 6.56 52.11 -30.13
C THR A 77 7.83 52.90 -29.88
N ALA A 78 8.57 52.55 -28.85
CA ALA A 78 9.85 53.15 -28.53
C ALA A 78 10.92 52.73 -29.53
N GLY A 79 11.58 53.71 -30.13
CA GLY A 79 12.77 53.48 -30.95
C GLY A 79 14.02 53.22 -30.11
N GLU A 80 15.17 53.05 -30.77
CA GLU A 80 16.47 52.88 -30.09
C GLU A 80 16.89 54.11 -29.29
N ASP A 81 16.42 55.29 -29.66
CA ASP A 81 16.64 56.56 -28.97
C ASP A 81 15.62 56.80 -27.85
N LEU A 82 14.75 55.82 -27.57
CA LEU A 82 13.69 55.85 -26.54
C LEU A 82 12.62 56.94 -26.78
N THR A 83 12.50 57.44 -28.00
CA THR A 83 11.34 58.24 -28.40
C THR A 83 10.24 57.33 -28.95
N PHE A 84 9.01 57.65 -28.64
CA PHE A 84 7.83 56.87 -29.07
C PHE A 84 7.35 57.40 -30.42
N GLU A 85 7.19 56.52 -31.39
CA GLU A 85 6.69 56.83 -32.71
C GLU A 85 5.41 56.05 -33.02
N GLY A 86 4.44 56.71 -33.67
CA GLY A 86 3.20 56.12 -34.14
C GLY A 86 2.63 56.88 -35.32
N SER A 87 1.71 56.26 -36.06
CA SER A 87 1.02 56.86 -37.19
C SER A 87 -0.45 57.10 -36.84
N VAL A 88 -0.89 58.36 -36.88
CA VAL A 88 -2.27 58.76 -36.55
C VAL A 88 -2.99 59.19 -37.81
N THR A 89 -4.32 59.08 -37.86
CA THR A 89 -5.15 59.63 -38.94
C THR A 89 -4.96 61.15 -39.00
N ALA A 90 -4.82 61.71 -40.17
CA ALA A 90 -4.71 63.15 -40.35
C ALA A 90 -5.92 63.90 -39.72
N GLY A 91 -5.63 64.91 -38.92
CA GLY A 91 -6.61 65.62 -38.11
C GLY A 91 -6.73 65.19 -36.66
N TYR A 92 -6.09 64.04 -36.27
CA TYR A 92 -6.05 63.52 -34.90
C TYR A 92 -4.71 63.70 -34.20
N GLU A 93 -3.99 64.82 -34.47
CA GLU A 93 -2.66 65.03 -33.94
C GLU A 93 -2.59 65.53 -32.49
N THR A 94 -3.74 65.65 -31.81
CA THR A 94 -3.77 66.09 -30.39
C THR A 94 -3.65 64.86 -29.49
N ILE A 95 -2.48 64.67 -28.84
CA ILE A 95 -2.28 63.63 -27.84
C ILE A 95 -2.94 64.04 -26.54
N VAL A 96 -3.65 63.11 -25.90
CA VAL A 96 -4.34 63.31 -24.59
C VAL A 96 -3.69 62.47 -23.51
N ALA A 97 -3.60 61.19 -23.71
CA ALA A 97 -3.17 60.25 -22.70
C ALA A 97 -2.56 58.98 -23.33
N GLY A 98 -1.87 58.18 -22.48
CA GLY A 98 -1.35 56.88 -22.88
C GLY A 98 -1.45 55.86 -21.80
N ALA A 99 -1.41 54.58 -22.17
CA ALA A 99 -1.36 53.44 -21.28
C ALA A 99 -0.29 52.43 -21.73
N TYR A 100 0.42 51.81 -20.79
CA TYR A 100 1.43 50.78 -21.01
C TYR A 100 1.09 49.52 -20.24
N PRO A 101 1.35 48.32 -20.76
CA PRO A 101 1.75 48.08 -22.17
C PRO A 101 0.61 48.37 -23.14
N ALA A 102 0.91 48.46 -24.46
CA ALA A 102 -0.12 48.64 -25.47
C ALA A 102 -1.13 47.48 -25.41
N ASP A 103 -2.41 47.80 -25.19
CA ASP A 103 -3.50 46.83 -25.09
C ASP A 103 -4.80 47.44 -25.64
N ALA A 104 -5.56 46.67 -26.42
CA ALA A 104 -6.83 47.09 -26.99
C ALA A 104 -7.94 47.23 -25.93
N ALA A 105 -7.77 46.63 -24.77
CA ALA A 105 -8.71 46.67 -23.64
C ALA A 105 -8.60 48.02 -22.85
N HIS A 106 -7.55 48.82 -23.08
CA HIS A 106 -7.50 50.14 -22.50
C HIS A 106 -8.58 51.04 -23.14
N THR A 107 -9.26 51.80 -22.33
CA THR A 107 -10.24 52.77 -22.82
C THR A 107 -9.86 54.20 -22.40
N PHE A 108 -10.18 55.16 -23.21
CA PHE A 108 -9.84 56.56 -23.02
C PHE A 108 -10.99 57.47 -23.32
N ASP A 109 -10.95 58.69 -22.83
CA ASP A 109 -11.74 59.83 -23.28
C ASP A 109 -10.90 61.10 -23.30
N ALA A 110 -11.55 62.25 -23.55
CA ALA A 110 -10.88 63.53 -23.59
C ALA A 110 -10.22 63.96 -22.26
N THR A 111 -10.47 63.26 -21.16
CA THR A 111 -9.93 63.52 -19.84
C THR A 111 -8.77 62.59 -19.46
N GLY A 112 -8.51 61.55 -20.24
CA GLY A 112 -7.43 60.60 -19.98
C GLY A 112 -7.80 59.13 -20.10
N VAL A 113 -7.04 58.26 -19.41
CA VAL A 113 -7.29 56.84 -19.31
C VAL A 113 -8.56 56.59 -18.46
N LYS A 114 -9.54 55.89 -19.00
CA LYS A 114 -10.79 55.53 -18.30
C LYS A 114 -10.76 54.13 -17.72
N THR A 115 -10.24 53.20 -18.50
CA THR A 115 -10.09 51.84 -18.04
C THR A 115 -8.65 51.40 -18.37
N LEU A 116 -7.96 50.93 -17.33
CA LEU A 116 -6.65 50.27 -17.47
C LEU A 116 -6.85 48.77 -17.40
N HIS A 117 -6.26 48.07 -18.34
CA HIS A 117 -6.24 46.63 -18.34
C HIS A 117 -4.96 46.13 -17.63
N LEU A 118 -5.13 45.32 -16.58
CA LEU A 118 -4.08 44.59 -15.89
C LEU A 118 -4.04 43.18 -16.48
N PRO A 119 -2.94 42.77 -17.17
CA PRO A 119 -2.86 41.46 -17.79
C PRO A 119 -3.05 40.31 -16.80
N ALA A 120 -3.69 39.25 -17.25
CA ALA A 120 -3.82 38.00 -16.50
C ALA A 120 -2.51 37.18 -16.49
N SER A 121 -1.62 37.46 -17.44
CA SER A 121 -0.32 36.80 -17.54
C SER A 121 0.78 37.73 -17.99
N TYR A 122 1.96 37.47 -17.46
CA TYR A 122 3.20 38.13 -17.83
C TYR A 122 4.22 37.10 -18.29
N ASN A 123 5.04 37.43 -19.30
CA ASN A 123 6.10 36.56 -19.77
C ASN A 123 7.44 37.27 -19.53
N LEU A 124 8.30 36.68 -18.70
CA LEU A 124 9.64 37.13 -18.43
C LEU A 124 10.61 36.46 -19.41
N ALA A 125 11.17 37.23 -20.32
CA ALA A 125 12.30 36.74 -21.11
C ALA A 125 13.56 36.58 -20.23
N GLU A 126 14.52 35.76 -20.66
CA GLU A 126 15.79 35.61 -19.95
C GLU A 126 16.48 36.95 -19.77
N GLY A 127 16.84 37.29 -18.54
CA GLY A 127 17.51 38.57 -18.20
C GLY A 127 16.58 39.78 -18.14
N ALA A 128 15.25 39.65 -18.39
CA ALA A 128 14.32 40.75 -18.28
C ALA A 128 14.02 41.09 -16.80
N ASP A 129 13.92 42.36 -16.51
CA ASP A 129 13.42 42.86 -15.22
C ASP A 129 11.90 42.96 -15.30
N GLN A 130 11.19 42.15 -14.53
CA GLN A 130 9.72 42.17 -14.49
C GLN A 130 9.16 43.52 -14.08
N ALA A 131 9.91 44.32 -13.34
CA ALA A 131 9.45 45.64 -12.95
C ALA A 131 9.18 46.58 -14.14
N SER A 132 9.85 46.33 -15.30
CA SER A 132 9.66 47.10 -16.52
C SER A 132 8.32 46.87 -17.22
N VAL A 133 7.64 45.75 -16.92
CA VAL A 133 6.34 45.40 -17.55
C VAL A 133 5.12 45.76 -16.67
N LEU A 134 5.31 46.46 -15.56
CA LEU A 134 4.19 46.90 -14.72
C LEU A 134 3.33 47.96 -15.44
N PRO A 135 1.99 47.83 -15.40
CA PRO A 135 1.08 48.75 -16.08
C PRO A 135 1.22 50.22 -15.65
N LEU A 136 1.21 51.10 -16.62
CA LEU A 136 1.35 52.54 -16.44
C LEU A 136 0.19 53.29 -17.08
N ALA A 137 -0.22 54.41 -16.50
CA ALA A 137 -1.10 55.38 -17.12
C ALA A 137 -0.38 56.72 -17.25
N GLY A 138 -0.45 57.33 -18.43
CA GLY A 138 0.25 58.54 -18.77
C GLY A 138 -0.70 59.70 -19.11
N THR A 139 -0.25 60.90 -18.75
CA THR A 139 -0.86 62.16 -19.15
C THR A 139 0.13 62.94 -20.03
N TYR A 140 -0.38 63.56 -21.07
CA TYR A 140 0.48 64.32 -22.02
C TYR A 140 0.38 65.78 -21.75
N ALA A 141 1.51 66.45 -21.56
CA ALA A 141 1.62 67.91 -21.43
C ALA A 141 2.95 68.39 -21.98
N ASP A 142 2.99 69.54 -22.60
CA ASP A 142 4.20 70.23 -23.07
C ASP A 142 5.18 69.36 -23.89
N GLY A 143 4.65 68.49 -24.73
CA GLY A 143 5.45 67.62 -25.58
C GLY A 143 5.96 66.34 -24.92
N VAL A 144 5.63 66.10 -23.69
CA VAL A 144 6.10 64.94 -22.91
C VAL A 144 4.90 64.12 -22.35
N MET A 145 4.95 62.82 -22.55
CA MET A 145 4.01 61.89 -21.88
C MET A 145 4.63 61.49 -20.55
N THR A 146 3.97 61.84 -19.45
CA THR A 146 4.40 61.46 -18.10
C THR A 146 3.58 60.32 -17.58
N PHE A 147 4.21 59.16 -17.38
CA PHE A 147 3.58 57.91 -16.89
C PHE A 147 3.72 57.79 -15.39
N ARG A 148 2.73 57.13 -14.78
CA ARG A 148 2.71 56.75 -13.35
C ARG A 148 2.08 55.36 -13.19
N HIS A 149 2.42 54.66 -12.11
CA HIS A 149 1.75 53.42 -11.74
C HIS A 149 0.42 53.71 -11.03
N PRO A 150 -0.74 53.46 -11.67
CA PRO A 150 -2.01 53.65 -11.04
C PRO A 150 -2.35 52.50 -10.09
N ALA A 151 -1.79 51.33 -10.33
CA ALA A 151 -1.86 50.14 -9.46
C ALA A 151 -0.74 50.17 -8.40
N GLY A 152 -0.81 49.29 -7.44
CA GLY A 152 0.30 48.85 -6.63
C GLY A 152 0.88 47.52 -7.16
N ALA A 153 1.88 46.99 -6.50
CA ALA A 153 2.37 45.65 -6.76
C ALA A 153 2.80 44.94 -5.49
N LEU A 154 2.67 43.62 -5.48
CA LEU A 154 3.31 42.75 -4.50
C LEU A 154 4.60 42.19 -5.07
N LYS A 155 5.68 42.20 -4.30
CA LYS A 155 6.91 41.50 -4.64
C LYS A 155 7.03 40.26 -3.79
N PHE A 156 7.01 39.09 -4.42
CA PHE A 156 7.30 37.82 -3.80
C PHE A 156 8.72 37.41 -4.13
N THR A 157 9.49 37.01 -3.14
CA THR A 157 10.78 36.33 -3.31
C THR A 157 10.58 34.87 -2.94
N VAL A 158 10.87 33.98 -3.87
CA VAL A 158 10.83 32.54 -3.66
C VAL A 158 12.24 31.98 -3.80
N ASP A 159 12.77 31.45 -2.71
CA ASP A 159 14.08 30.79 -2.67
C ASP A 159 13.94 29.30 -3.01
N ASN A 160 15.02 28.68 -3.45
CA ASN A 160 15.07 27.28 -3.87
C ASN A 160 14.05 26.91 -4.96
N VAL A 161 13.78 27.81 -5.90
CA VAL A 161 12.92 27.52 -7.03
C VAL A 161 13.53 26.34 -7.80
N PRO A 162 12.78 25.24 -8.06
CA PRO A 162 13.29 24.10 -8.80
C PRO A 162 13.64 24.46 -10.25
N ALA A 163 14.68 23.85 -10.82
CA ALA A 163 15.10 24.06 -12.21
C ALA A 163 14.00 23.69 -13.24
N THR A 164 12.98 22.92 -12.85
CA THR A 164 11.85 22.56 -13.69
C THR A 164 10.71 23.58 -13.65
N ALA A 165 10.74 24.54 -12.72
CA ALA A 165 9.69 25.54 -12.59
C ALA A 165 9.73 26.53 -13.77
N THR A 166 8.58 26.75 -14.39
CA THR A 166 8.43 27.66 -15.55
C THR A 166 7.32 28.67 -15.36
N ARG A 167 6.46 28.51 -14.33
CA ARG A 167 5.35 29.39 -14.08
C ARG A 167 5.15 29.64 -12.59
N PHE A 168 5.03 30.91 -12.23
CA PHE A 168 4.54 31.36 -10.94
C PHE A 168 3.09 31.83 -11.09
N ARG A 169 2.21 31.39 -10.18
CA ARG A 169 0.81 31.84 -10.10
C ARG A 169 0.56 32.50 -8.77
N PHE A 170 -0.03 33.67 -8.81
CA PHE A 170 -0.67 34.30 -7.65
C PHE A 170 -2.18 34.18 -7.79
N THR A 171 -2.86 33.81 -6.70
CA THR A 171 -4.33 33.74 -6.64
C THR A 171 -4.82 34.52 -5.41
N ALA A 172 -5.65 35.52 -5.62
CA ALA A 172 -6.21 36.31 -4.56
C ALA A 172 -7.40 35.57 -3.87
N ALA A 173 -7.62 35.83 -2.59
CA ALA A 173 -8.75 35.31 -1.86
C ALA A 173 -9.97 36.22 -2.02
N GLY A 174 -10.76 35.97 -3.05
CA GLY A 174 -12.03 36.68 -3.29
C GLY A 174 -11.90 38.09 -3.91
N GLN A 175 -10.70 38.62 -4.08
CA GLN A 175 -10.45 39.92 -4.71
C GLN A 175 -10.04 39.76 -6.16
N LYS A 176 -10.47 40.67 -7.01
CA LYS A 176 -10.10 40.71 -8.43
C LYS A 176 -8.76 41.41 -8.63
N VAL A 177 -7.86 40.86 -9.42
CA VAL A 177 -6.48 41.34 -9.54
C VAL A 177 -5.99 41.51 -10.97
N ASN A 178 -6.68 40.95 -11.96
CA ASN A 178 -6.39 41.16 -13.38
C ASN A 178 -7.67 41.46 -14.15
N GLY A 179 -7.55 41.93 -15.38
CA GLY A 179 -8.67 42.36 -16.20
C GLY A 179 -8.75 43.89 -16.30
N SER A 180 -9.93 44.40 -16.65
CA SER A 180 -10.15 45.83 -16.83
C SER A 180 -10.66 46.51 -15.57
N PHE A 181 -10.01 47.61 -15.18
CA PHE A 181 -10.38 48.39 -14.00
C PHE A 181 -10.67 49.83 -14.43
N ALA A 182 -11.80 50.39 -13.96
CA ALA A 182 -12.10 51.78 -14.16
C ALA A 182 -11.12 52.67 -13.38
N MET A 183 -10.66 53.78 -13.99
CA MET A 183 -9.79 54.77 -13.42
C MET A 183 -10.62 55.95 -12.92
N ASP A 184 -10.43 56.31 -11.65
CA ASP A 184 -11.00 57.59 -11.17
C ASP A 184 -10.04 58.76 -11.46
N PRO A 185 -10.47 60.01 -11.24
CA PRO A 185 -9.57 61.17 -11.45
C PRO A 185 -8.33 61.17 -10.55
N ALA A 186 -8.35 60.42 -9.48
CA ALA A 186 -7.19 60.28 -8.57
C ALA A 186 -6.31 59.05 -8.95
N LEU A 187 -6.57 58.38 -10.08
CA LEU A 187 -5.93 57.13 -10.53
C LEU A 187 -6.13 55.95 -9.56
N ALA A 188 -7.25 55.94 -8.81
CA ALA A 188 -7.66 54.75 -8.05
C ALA A 188 -8.43 53.81 -8.97
N ALA A 189 -7.96 52.59 -9.13
CA ALA A 189 -8.61 51.62 -10.00
C ALA A 189 -9.85 51.03 -9.30
N THR A 190 -10.99 51.05 -10.00
CA THR A 190 -12.24 50.43 -9.59
C THR A 190 -12.54 49.28 -10.53
N GLU A 191 -12.97 48.16 -10.03
CA GLU A 191 -13.27 46.97 -10.84
C GLU A 191 -14.38 47.23 -11.86
N VAL A 192 -14.16 46.85 -13.11
CA VAL A 192 -15.17 46.79 -14.19
C VAL A 192 -15.41 45.36 -14.62
N GLU A 193 -14.35 44.65 -15.01
CA GLU A 193 -14.34 43.23 -15.36
C GLU A 193 -12.95 42.68 -15.02
N ALA A 194 -12.91 41.67 -14.16
CA ALA A 194 -11.62 41.20 -13.65
C ALA A 194 -11.71 39.76 -13.07
N GLU A 195 -10.55 39.14 -12.93
CA GLU A 195 -10.37 37.80 -12.39
C GLU A 195 -9.43 37.79 -11.18
N GLN A 196 -9.34 36.63 -10.49
CA GLN A 196 -8.64 36.52 -9.21
C GLN A 196 -7.20 36.04 -9.31
N ALA A 197 -6.69 35.64 -10.49
CA ALA A 197 -5.36 35.06 -10.62
C ALA A 197 -4.47 35.79 -11.63
N VAL A 198 -3.17 35.80 -11.35
CA VAL A 198 -2.12 36.32 -12.26
C VAL A 198 -1.06 35.24 -12.42
N ASP A 199 -0.73 34.92 -13.66
CA ASP A 199 0.36 34.00 -14.03
C ASP A 199 1.60 34.78 -14.50
N ILE A 200 2.78 34.30 -14.11
CA ILE A 200 4.07 34.82 -14.60
C ILE A 200 4.85 33.62 -15.09
N THR A 201 5.04 33.56 -16.43
CA THR A 201 5.93 32.57 -17.05
C THR A 201 7.36 33.09 -17.04
N PHE A 202 8.31 32.21 -16.80
CA PHE A 202 9.73 32.57 -16.72
C PHE A 202 10.60 31.43 -17.24
N PRO A 203 11.85 31.73 -17.71
CA PRO A 203 12.79 30.69 -18.10
C PRO A 203 13.12 29.78 -16.93
N ALA A 204 13.15 28.48 -17.18
CA ALA A 204 13.50 27.49 -16.19
C ALA A 204 14.93 27.73 -15.66
N ALA A 205 15.03 28.04 -14.35
CA ALA A 205 16.31 28.29 -13.69
C ALA A 205 16.17 28.00 -12.20
N GLU A 206 17.18 27.33 -11.65
CA GLU A 206 17.24 27.05 -10.20
C GLU A 206 17.69 28.32 -9.44
N GLY A 207 17.16 28.48 -8.21
CA GLY A 207 17.65 29.49 -7.31
C GLY A 207 16.57 30.39 -6.72
N SER A 208 16.94 31.63 -6.39
CA SER A 208 16.04 32.63 -5.83
C SER A 208 15.48 33.52 -6.93
N HIS A 209 14.15 33.61 -7.02
CA HIS A 209 13.42 34.40 -8.00
C HIS A 209 12.54 35.44 -7.33
N ALA A 210 12.45 36.63 -7.95
CA ALA A 210 11.54 37.69 -7.53
C ALA A 210 10.41 37.84 -8.54
N PHE A 211 9.17 37.78 -8.08
CA PHE A 211 7.97 37.93 -8.89
C PHE A 211 7.18 39.16 -8.45
N TYR A 212 6.86 40.04 -9.40
CA TYR A 212 6.08 41.23 -9.16
C TYR A 212 4.64 41.04 -9.68
N VAL A 213 3.70 41.13 -8.81
CA VAL A 213 2.27 40.98 -9.16
C VAL A 213 1.60 42.33 -9.05
N PRO A 214 1.34 43.03 -10.19
CA PRO A 214 0.57 44.25 -10.19
C PRO A 214 -0.90 43.95 -9.83
N MET A 215 -1.50 44.88 -9.06
CA MET A 215 -2.88 44.75 -8.66
C MET A 215 -3.48 46.08 -8.24
N PRO A 216 -4.80 46.22 -8.27
CA PRO A 216 -5.48 47.44 -7.79
C PRO A 216 -5.08 47.77 -6.35
N ALA A 217 -5.03 49.07 -6.03
CA ALA A 217 -4.87 49.51 -4.66
C ALA A 217 -6.10 49.09 -3.85
N GLY A 218 -5.88 48.64 -2.61
CA GLY A 218 -6.92 48.16 -1.71
C GLY A 218 -6.42 47.12 -0.73
N GLU A 219 -7.35 46.48 -0.03
CA GLU A 219 -7.06 45.39 0.88
C GLU A 219 -7.17 44.03 0.16
N LEU A 220 -6.10 43.26 0.20
CA LEU A 220 -6.07 41.84 -0.16
C LEU A 220 -6.45 41.03 1.06
N ALA A 221 -7.51 40.23 0.95
CA ALA A 221 -7.96 39.35 2.04
C ALA A 221 -6.89 38.28 2.39
N ALA A 222 -6.89 37.85 3.62
CA ALA A 222 -6.11 36.67 4.04
C ALA A 222 -6.54 35.43 3.26
N GLY A 223 -5.59 34.54 2.97
CA GLY A 223 -5.84 33.30 2.23
C GLY A 223 -5.46 33.37 0.74
N ALA A 224 -4.91 34.48 0.26
CA ALA A 224 -4.27 34.52 -1.06
C ALA A 224 -3.16 33.46 -1.13
N ALA A 225 -2.91 32.91 -2.33
CA ALA A 225 -1.92 31.85 -2.52
C ALA A 225 -0.92 32.20 -3.63
N ILE A 226 0.31 31.73 -3.45
CA ILE A 226 1.32 31.66 -4.51
C ILE A 226 1.64 30.21 -4.81
N ALA A 227 1.94 29.90 -6.07
CA ALA A 227 2.28 28.54 -6.49
C ALA A 227 3.32 28.55 -7.61
N LEU A 228 4.13 27.49 -7.70
CA LEU A 228 5.04 27.21 -8.81
C LEU A 228 4.57 25.98 -9.57
N TYR A 229 4.70 26.01 -10.89
CA TYR A 229 4.35 24.92 -11.78
C TYR A 229 5.48 24.66 -12.78
N ASP A 230 5.60 23.41 -13.24
CA ASP A 230 6.45 23.05 -14.38
C ASP A 230 5.77 23.31 -15.74
N ALA A 231 6.44 22.93 -16.82
CA ALA A 231 5.92 23.09 -18.18
C ALA A 231 4.70 22.21 -18.48
N GLU A 232 4.58 21.07 -17.80
CA GLU A 232 3.46 20.12 -17.88
C GLU A 232 2.29 20.51 -16.98
N ASN A 233 2.39 21.65 -16.28
CA ASN A 233 1.39 22.15 -15.34
C ASN A 233 1.26 21.36 -14.04
N ASN A 234 2.29 20.59 -13.65
CA ASN A 234 2.33 19.96 -12.35
C ASN A 234 2.69 20.99 -11.27
N LEU A 235 2.03 20.90 -10.11
CA LEU A 235 2.29 21.74 -8.97
C LEU A 235 3.64 21.35 -8.33
N LEU A 236 4.56 22.31 -8.19
CA LEU A 236 5.86 22.11 -7.54
C LEU A 236 5.94 22.71 -6.15
N PHE A 237 5.17 23.76 -5.88
CA PHE A 237 5.15 24.48 -4.62
C PHE A 237 3.86 25.28 -4.47
N GLN A 238 3.35 25.40 -3.25
CA GLN A 238 2.25 26.29 -2.91
C GLN A 238 2.43 26.86 -1.50
N LYS A 239 2.12 28.14 -1.34
CA LYS A 239 2.11 28.79 -0.04
C LYS A 239 0.94 29.75 0.05
N THR A 240 0.22 29.70 1.16
CA THR A 240 -0.86 30.64 1.47
C THR A 240 -0.30 31.85 2.20
N VAL A 241 -0.79 33.03 1.85
CA VAL A 241 -0.53 34.29 2.56
C VAL A 241 -1.55 34.39 3.71
N PRO A 242 -1.12 34.19 4.97
CA PRO A 242 -2.05 33.97 6.07
C PRO A 242 -2.72 35.24 6.60
N GLN A 243 -2.21 36.42 6.21
CA GLN A 243 -2.67 37.71 6.68
C GLN A 243 -3.20 38.57 5.56
N ALA A 244 -4.15 39.42 5.86
CA ALA A 244 -4.60 40.47 4.93
C ALA A 244 -3.44 41.46 4.67
N LEU A 245 -3.36 41.94 3.44
CA LEU A 245 -2.32 42.88 3.01
C LEU A 245 -2.97 44.13 2.43
N THR A 246 -2.49 45.29 2.78
CA THR A 246 -2.87 46.56 2.14
C THR A 246 -1.93 46.82 0.97
N VAL A 247 -2.46 46.99 -0.23
CA VAL A 247 -1.73 47.39 -1.42
C VAL A 247 -2.05 48.86 -1.70
N SER A 248 -1.04 49.68 -1.84
CA SER A 248 -1.17 51.11 -2.12
C SER A 248 -0.76 51.40 -3.55
N LYS A 249 -1.45 52.33 -4.22
CA LYS A 249 -1.05 52.78 -5.55
C LYS A 249 0.39 53.31 -5.57
N ASN A 250 1.09 53.05 -6.64
CA ASN A 250 2.48 53.46 -6.82
C ASN A 250 3.43 52.95 -5.69
N VAL A 251 3.10 51.80 -5.08
CA VAL A 251 3.92 51.17 -4.04
C VAL A 251 4.11 49.70 -4.34
N ILE A 252 5.38 49.27 -4.28
CA ILE A 252 5.71 47.85 -4.29
C ILE A 252 5.82 47.39 -2.86
N LYS A 253 4.88 46.55 -2.43
CA LYS A 253 4.91 45.91 -1.12
C LYS A 253 5.69 44.62 -1.17
N ARG A 254 6.78 44.54 -0.41
CA ARG A 254 7.61 43.36 -0.30
C ARG A 254 6.96 42.37 0.67
N ILE A 255 6.83 41.16 0.23
CA ILE A 255 6.42 40.03 1.07
C ILE A 255 7.69 39.31 1.54
N ALA A 256 7.68 38.82 2.79
CA ALA A 256 8.81 38.08 3.32
C ALA A 256 9.14 36.89 2.39
N ALA A 257 10.45 36.70 2.17
CA ALA A 257 10.91 35.59 1.33
C ALA A 257 10.42 34.25 1.86
N VAL A 258 10.06 33.35 0.96
CA VAL A 258 9.65 31.98 1.24
C VAL A 258 10.53 31.01 0.47
N SER A 259 10.86 29.88 1.08
CA SER A 259 11.54 28.80 0.35
C SER A 259 10.53 27.83 -0.23
N SER A 260 10.79 27.36 -1.45
CA SER A 260 10.04 26.26 -2.04
C SER A 260 10.29 24.96 -1.26
N TRP A 261 9.51 23.93 -1.58
CA TRP A 261 9.69 22.64 -0.92
C TRP A 261 10.93 21.93 -1.45
N VAL A 262 11.67 21.29 -0.53
CA VAL A 262 12.91 20.58 -0.83
C VAL A 262 12.70 19.09 -0.59
N LYS A 263 12.84 18.30 -1.65
CA LYS A 263 12.82 16.85 -1.53
C LYS A 263 14.11 16.36 -0.85
N ASN A 264 13.99 15.69 0.28
CA ASN A 264 15.12 15.11 1.02
C ASN A 264 15.18 13.60 0.81
N GLU A 265 15.91 13.16 -0.19
CA GLU A 265 16.01 11.73 -0.56
C GLU A 265 16.70 10.85 0.49
N ALA A 266 17.40 11.45 1.46
CA ALA A 266 17.96 10.70 2.58
C ALA A 266 16.90 10.15 3.51
N TRP A 267 15.71 10.76 3.57
CA TRP A 267 14.61 10.29 4.41
C TRP A 267 13.95 9.07 3.79
N GLN A 268 13.98 7.95 4.49
CA GLN A 268 13.52 6.67 3.98
C GLN A 268 12.50 6.02 4.90
N ALA A 269 11.62 5.23 4.31
CA ALA A 269 10.68 4.36 5.01
C ALA A 269 10.80 2.94 4.44
N THR A 270 10.93 1.97 5.32
CA THR A 270 11.05 0.56 4.91
C THR A 270 10.08 -0.29 5.72
N TYR A 271 9.22 -1.05 5.04
CA TYR A 271 8.44 -2.09 5.70
C TYR A 271 9.39 -3.18 6.17
N LEU A 272 9.32 -3.52 7.46
CA LEU A 272 10.18 -4.54 8.04
C LEU A 272 9.47 -5.89 8.10
N ARG A 273 8.30 -5.93 8.72
CA ARG A 273 7.55 -7.16 9.00
C ARG A 273 6.21 -6.90 9.68
N ASP A 274 5.38 -7.91 9.72
CA ASP A 274 4.28 -8.01 10.67
C ASP A 274 4.75 -8.71 11.95
N GLU A 275 4.29 -8.24 13.11
CA GLU A 275 4.68 -8.78 14.41
C GLU A 275 3.50 -8.74 15.39
N TYR A 276 3.26 -9.85 16.07
CA TYR A 276 2.25 -9.91 17.12
C TYR A 276 2.77 -9.32 18.43
N SER A 277 1.98 -8.44 19.03
CA SER A 277 2.23 -7.90 20.37
C SER A 277 1.38 -8.64 21.39
N SER A 278 2.00 -9.40 22.27
CA SER A 278 1.32 -10.14 23.34
C SER A 278 0.66 -9.20 24.36
N SER A 279 1.26 -8.04 24.63
CA SER A 279 0.71 -7.03 25.54
C SER A 279 -0.53 -6.34 24.97
N ALA A 280 -0.54 -6.01 23.68
CA ALA A 280 -1.67 -5.38 23.00
C ALA A 280 -2.67 -6.40 22.43
N LYS A 281 -2.31 -7.69 22.36
CA LYS A 281 -3.07 -8.77 21.71
C LYS A 281 -3.47 -8.43 20.26
N LYS A 282 -2.55 -7.85 19.51
CA LYS A 282 -2.75 -7.38 18.12
C LYS A 282 -1.50 -7.58 17.27
N VAL A 283 -1.71 -7.79 15.98
CA VAL A 283 -0.64 -7.77 14.99
C VAL A 283 -0.41 -6.34 14.52
N TYR A 284 0.85 -5.94 14.46
CA TYR A 284 1.29 -4.64 13.95
C TYR A 284 2.21 -4.83 12.76
N SER A 285 2.06 -3.98 11.76
CA SER A 285 3.02 -3.82 10.68
C SER A 285 4.09 -2.81 11.11
N LYS A 286 5.35 -3.22 11.10
CA LYS A 286 6.48 -2.39 11.51
C LYS A 286 7.11 -1.72 10.30
N VAL A 287 7.24 -0.39 10.37
CA VAL A 287 7.92 0.42 9.36
C VAL A 287 9.07 1.16 10.01
N LYS A 288 10.27 0.99 9.45
CA LYS A 288 11.47 1.72 9.88
C LYS A 288 11.57 3.03 9.12
N ILE A 289 11.67 4.13 9.85
CA ILE A 289 12.02 5.45 9.32
C ILE A 289 13.50 5.68 9.56
N SER A 290 14.23 6.14 8.57
CA SER A 290 15.67 6.37 8.65
C SER A 290 16.11 7.58 7.82
N GLY A 291 17.31 8.08 8.10
CA GLY A 291 17.91 9.24 7.43
C GLY A 291 17.29 10.57 7.84
N THR A 292 16.31 10.59 8.75
CA THR A 292 15.66 11.82 9.18
C THR A 292 16.57 12.69 10.05
N THR A 293 16.60 13.97 9.73
CA THR A 293 17.25 15.02 10.52
C THR A 293 16.18 15.99 11.00
N GLY A 294 16.23 16.39 12.26
CA GLY A 294 15.21 17.28 12.83
C GLY A 294 13.89 16.56 13.17
N LYS A 295 12.83 17.35 13.29
CA LYS A 295 11.48 16.87 13.61
C LYS A 295 10.66 16.64 12.35
N TYR A 296 9.82 15.60 12.35
CA TYR A 296 9.04 15.24 11.17
C TYR A 296 7.65 14.70 11.54
N GLY A 297 6.74 14.80 10.59
CA GLY A 297 5.45 14.15 10.59
C GLY A 297 5.40 13.04 9.53
N LEU A 298 4.39 12.19 9.62
CA LEU A 298 4.18 11.05 8.72
C LEU A 298 2.75 11.02 8.20
N TYR A 299 2.61 10.68 6.94
CA TYR A 299 1.36 10.26 6.32
C TYR A 299 1.55 8.92 5.62
N LEU A 300 0.66 7.98 5.84
CA LEU A 300 0.68 6.66 5.23
C LEU A 300 -0.67 6.35 4.59
N ALA A 301 -0.65 5.86 3.35
CA ALA A 301 -1.84 5.38 2.65
C ALA A 301 -1.49 4.25 1.68
N THR A 302 -2.50 3.59 1.10
CA THR A 302 -2.30 2.79 -0.10
C THR A 302 -1.99 3.71 -1.28
N ARG A 303 -1.24 3.22 -2.27
CA ARG A 303 -0.92 4.00 -3.48
C ARG A 303 -2.18 4.57 -4.12
N SER A 304 -3.19 3.74 -4.35
CA SER A 304 -4.45 4.16 -4.97
C SER A 304 -5.20 5.24 -4.18
N THR A 305 -5.21 5.15 -2.84
CA THR A 305 -5.84 6.17 -1.99
C THR A 305 -5.08 7.49 -2.06
N PHE A 306 -3.75 7.42 -2.06
CA PHE A 306 -2.91 8.61 -2.17
C PHE A 306 -3.13 9.33 -3.50
N ASP A 307 -3.05 8.60 -4.62
CA ASP A 307 -3.23 9.15 -5.96
C ASP A 307 -4.62 9.77 -6.17
N SER A 308 -5.64 9.08 -5.71
CA SER A 308 -7.03 9.57 -5.79
C SER A 308 -7.24 10.87 -4.99
N LYS A 309 -6.55 11.02 -3.85
CA LYS A 309 -6.77 12.14 -2.94
C LYS A 309 -5.87 13.34 -3.20
N TYR A 310 -4.62 13.10 -3.57
CA TYR A 310 -3.60 14.13 -3.63
C TYR A 310 -2.87 14.20 -4.98
N GLY A 311 -2.83 13.12 -5.76
CA GLY A 311 -2.16 13.01 -7.04
C GLY A 311 -0.63 12.96 -6.95
N SER A 312 -0.03 13.82 -6.13
CA SER A 312 1.42 13.93 -5.94
C SER A 312 1.79 14.29 -4.49
N ALA A 313 3.10 14.23 -4.17
CA ALA A 313 3.61 14.68 -2.87
C ALA A 313 3.31 16.17 -2.65
N GLU A 314 3.48 16.98 -3.68
CA GLU A 314 3.24 18.42 -3.67
C GLU A 314 1.75 18.71 -3.48
N GLY A 315 0.87 17.95 -4.12
CA GLY A 315 -0.58 18.00 -3.89
C GLY A 315 -0.95 17.68 -2.44
N PHE A 316 -0.27 16.70 -1.82
CA PHE A 316 -0.42 16.41 -0.40
C PHE A 316 0.05 17.60 0.47
N LEU A 317 1.23 18.14 0.20
CA LEU A 317 1.81 19.25 0.97
C LEU A 317 0.98 20.55 0.84
N ALA A 318 0.34 20.76 -0.33
CA ALA A 318 -0.56 21.89 -0.56
C ALA A 318 -1.94 21.72 0.13
N SER A 319 -2.25 20.52 0.58
CA SER A 319 -3.54 20.22 1.23
C SER A 319 -3.61 20.74 2.67
N ASN A 320 -4.81 20.66 3.25
CA ASN A 320 -5.01 21.01 4.66
C ASN A 320 -4.55 19.94 5.65
N TYR A 321 -3.95 18.83 5.20
CA TYR A 321 -3.59 17.72 6.10
C TYR A 321 -2.64 18.14 7.23
N ILE A 322 -1.53 18.82 6.90
CA ILE A 322 -0.54 19.24 7.91
C ILE A 322 -1.14 20.29 8.89
N PRO A 323 -1.85 21.33 8.40
CA PRO A 323 -2.60 22.24 9.27
C PRO A 323 -3.62 21.54 10.18
N GLU A 324 -4.37 20.57 9.67
CA GLU A 324 -5.33 19.78 10.48
C GLU A 324 -4.64 18.93 11.54
N ARG A 325 -3.49 18.33 11.22
CA ARG A 325 -2.67 17.59 12.20
C ARG A 325 -2.16 18.51 13.31
N LYS A 326 -1.70 19.69 12.96
CA LYS A 326 -1.32 20.74 13.93
C LYS A 326 -2.49 21.11 14.84
N ALA A 327 -3.65 21.42 14.26
CA ALA A 327 -4.86 21.76 15.00
C ALA A 327 -5.34 20.63 15.93
N ALA A 328 -5.11 19.37 15.55
CA ALA A 328 -5.40 18.20 16.38
C ALA A 328 -4.34 17.92 17.46
N GLY A 329 -3.34 18.78 17.63
CA GLY A 329 -2.28 18.63 18.65
C GLY A 329 -1.32 17.45 18.36
N ALA A 330 -1.04 17.16 17.09
CA ALA A 330 -0.10 16.10 16.72
C ALA A 330 1.30 16.41 17.28
N THR A 331 1.99 15.35 17.73
CA THR A 331 3.37 15.44 18.23
C THR A 331 4.33 15.01 17.12
N PRO A 332 5.40 15.80 16.87
CA PRO A 332 6.43 15.40 15.92
C PRO A 332 7.23 14.18 16.37
N TYR A 333 7.69 13.39 15.41
CA TYR A 333 8.77 12.43 15.61
C TYR A 333 10.11 13.17 15.63
N THR A 334 11.08 12.69 16.43
CA THR A 334 12.35 13.42 16.65
C THR A 334 13.60 12.65 16.22
N SER A 335 13.48 11.39 15.86
CA SER A 335 14.62 10.54 15.51
C SER A 335 14.19 9.41 14.59
N ASN A 336 15.18 8.73 13.99
CA ASN A 336 14.92 7.46 13.31
C ASN A 336 14.17 6.53 14.25
N ALA A 337 13.09 5.94 13.77
CA ALA A 337 12.17 5.17 14.59
C ALA A 337 11.61 3.95 13.86
N ILE A 338 11.20 2.95 14.63
CA ILE A 338 10.33 1.89 14.12
C ILE A 338 8.90 2.21 14.58
N ILE A 339 8.03 2.45 13.63
CA ILE A 339 6.64 2.81 13.89
C ILE A 339 5.77 1.55 13.76
N ASN A 340 4.91 1.34 14.74
CA ASN A 340 3.95 0.24 14.74
C ASN A 340 2.61 0.76 14.19
N TYR A 341 2.27 0.32 12.99
CA TYR A 341 0.95 0.55 12.42
C TYR A 341 0.04 -0.65 12.71
N THR A 342 -1.25 -0.43 12.85
CA THR A 342 -2.23 -1.53 12.81
C THR A 342 -1.94 -2.34 11.54
N LYS A 343 -2.07 -3.68 11.60
CA LYS A 343 -1.75 -4.57 10.46
C LYS A 343 -2.26 -3.97 9.14
N MET A 344 -1.33 -3.71 8.25
CA MET A 344 -1.61 -3.15 6.94
C MET A 344 -2.08 -4.23 5.97
N SER A 345 -2.96 -3.86 5.06
CA SER A 345 -3.26 -4.71 3.89
C SER A 345 -2.03 -4.87 3.01
N ALA A 346 -1.93 -6.00 2.30
CA ALA A 346 -0.89 -6.22 1.32
C ALA A 346 -0.91 -5.19 0.18
N GLY A 347 0.21 -5.08 -0.54
CA GLY A 347 0.37 -4.25 -1.74
C GLY A 347 1.06 -2.91 -1.48
N GLN A 348 1.12 -2.08 -2.52
CA GLN A 348 1.87 -0.84 -2.56
C GLN A 348 1.35 0.21 -1.58
N LYS A 349 2.25 0.79 -0.81
CA LYS A 349 2.02 1.88 0.13
C LYS A 349 2.86 3.09 -0.24
N VAL A 350 2.33 4.24 0.09
CA VAL A 350 3.00 5.53 -0.01
C VAL A 350 3.11 6.12 1.37
N MET A 351 4.30 6.55 1.73
CA MET A 351 4.55 7.31 2.93
C MET A 351 5.14 8.67 2.57
N VAL A 352 4.47 9.74 3.00
CA VAL A 352 5.05 11.08 2.96
C VAL A 352 5.68 11.37 4.33
N ILE A 353 6.98 11.60 4.33
CA ILE A 353 7.74 12.09 5.47
C ILE A 353 7.91 13.59 5.26
N TYR A 354 7.50 14.42 6.21
CA TYR A 354 7.57 15.87 6.06
C TYR A 354 8.11 16.51 7.34
N GLY A 355 9.03 17.49 7.16
CA GLY A 355 9.67 18.21 8.24
C GLY A 355 8.69 19.14 8.96
N VAL A 356 8.75 19.19 10.28
CA VAL A 356 7.97 20.12 11.11
C VAL A 356 8.82 20.72 12.21
N ASP A 357 8.44 21.90 12.67
CA ASP A 357 9.03 22.54 13.86
C ASP A 357 8.35 22.07 15.16
N ASP A 358 8.71 22.70 16.29
CA ASP A 358 8.15 22.40 17.62
C ASP A 358 6.65 22.64 17.69
N ASP A 359 6.14 23.60 16.93
CA ASP A 359 4.73 23.97 16.86
C ASP A 359 3.98 23.22 15.76
N TYR A 360 4.59 22.19 15.17
CA TYR A 360 4.06 21.40 14.06
C TYR A 360 3.80 22.23 12.79
N ASN A 361 4.57 23.30 12.53
CA ASN A 361 4.56 23.99 11.26
C ASN A 361 5.46 23.25 10.27
N PHE A 362 5.03 23.15 9.02
CA PHE A 362 5.83 22.56 7.95
C PHE A 362 7.10 23.38 7.68
N THR A 363 8.26 22.74 7.67
CA THR A 363 9.57 23.40 7.49
C THR A 363 10.01 23.49 6.03
N GLY A 364 9.31 22.82 5.11
CA GLY A 364 9.63 22.82 3.67
C GLY A 364 10.34 21.58 3.17
N GLU A 365 10.88 20.73 4.05
CA GLU A 365 11.53 19.48 3.65
C GLU A 365 10.54 18.30 3.62
N TYR A 366 10.66 17.43 2.62
CA TYR A 366 9.82 16.24 2.53
C TYR A 366 10.51 15.13 1.74
N ASN A 367 10.01 13.90 1.90
CA ASN A 367 10.20 12.84 0.92
C ASN A 367 8.92 12.00 0.78
N LEU A 368 8.67 11.50 -0.43
CA LEU A 368 7.66 10.51 -0.70
C LEU A 368 8.36 9.18 -0.95
N VAL A 369 8.08 8.21 -0.10
CA VAL A 369 8.69 6.88 -0.15
C VAL A 369 7.61 5.85 -0.45
N GLU A 370 7.89 4.99 -1.40
CA GLU A 370 7.03 3.85 -1.73
C GLU A 370 7.63 2.56 -1.20
N PHE A 371 6.79 1.71 -0.66
CA PHE A 371 7.17 0.37 -0.25
C PHE A 371 6.01 -0.60 -0.40
N GLU A 372 6.34 -1.87 -0.51
CA GLU A 372 5.34 -2.92 -0.63
C GLU A 372 5.18 -3.68 0.69
N VAL A 373 3.92 -3.91 1.08
CA VAL A 373 3.57 -4.85 2.15
C VAL A 373 3.32 -6.20 1.51
N LEU A 374 4.08 -7.20 1.93
CA LEU A 374 4.07 -8.53 1.35
C LEU A 374 2.69 -9.18 1.48
N ALA A 375 2.17 -9.71 0.36
CA ALA A 375 0.98 -10.54 0.37
C ALA A 375 1.32 -11.97 0.80
N PHE A 376 0.51 -12.53 1.69
CA PHE A 376 0.62 -13.94 2.06
C PHE A 376 -0.54 -14.71 1.42
N THR A 377 -0.22 -15.65 0.53
CA THR A 377 -1.19 -16.42 -0.26
C THR A 377 -0.81 -17.89 -0.32
N THR A 378 -1.79 -18.76 -0.50
CA THR A 378 -1.53 -20.17 -0.76
C THR A 378 -1.30 -20.40 -2.25
N PRO A 379 -0.15 -20.94 -2.66
CA PRO A 379 0.13 -21.23 -4.07
C PRO A 379 -0.82 -22.27 -4.65
N GLU A 380 -1.12 -22.16 -5.92
CA GLU A 380 -1.95 -23.14 -6.62
C GLU A 380 -1.29 -24.54 -6.60
N GLY A 381 -2.09 -25.53 -6.36
CA GLY A 381 -1.62 -26.93 -6.29
C GLY A 381 -0.91 -27.31 -5.00
N TRP A 382 -0.74 -26.38 -4.07
CA TRP A 382 -0.12 -26.61 -2.78
C TRP A 382 -1.13 -26.94 -1.71
N SER A 383 -0.87 -28.01 -0.95
CA SER A 383 -1.76 -28.37 0.14
C SER A 383 -1.05 -29.21 1.18
N MET A 384 -1.57 -29.16 2.40
CA MET A 384 -1.29 -30.10 3.49
C MET A 384 -2.57 -30.78 3.88
N THR A 385 -2.49 -32.07 4.15
CA THR A 385 -3.66 -32.85 4.60
C THR A 385 -3.23 -33.77 5.72
N PHE A 386 -3.96 -33.76 6.82
CA PHE A 386 -3.82 -34.76 7.87
C PHE A 386 -4.33 -36.10 7.32
N ASN A 387 -3.41 -37.05 7.17
CA ASN A 387 -3.65 -38.33 6.53
C ASN A 387 -2.97 -39.43 7.32
N PRO A 388 -3.56 -39.88 8.44
CA PRO A 388 -3.00 -40.89 9.31
C PRO A 388 -2.65 -42.17 8.52
N GLN A 389 -1.48 -42.71 8.76
CA GLN A 389 -0.94 -43.86 8.04
C GLN A 389 -1.06 -45.14 8.86
N TYR A 390 -1.43 -46.23 8.19
CA TYR A 390 -1.44 -47.56 8.80
C TYR A 390 -0.01 -48.08 8.98
N ASN A 391 0.32 -48.50 10.18
CA ASN A 391 1.60 -49.13 10.48
C ASN A 391 1.38 -50.67 10.56
N SER A 392 1.94 -51.38 9.58
CA SER A 392 1.78 -52.84 9.48
C SER A 392 2.46 -53.62 10.62
N SER A 393 3.46 -53.05 11.27
CA SER A 393 4.19 -53.67 12.36
C SER A 393 3.42 -53.60 13.68
N THR A 394 2.70 -52.51 13.93
CA THR A 394 1.93 -52.30 15.15
C THR A 394 0.43 -52.50 14.94
N TYR A 395 -0.01 -52.68 13.67
CA TYR A 395 -1.42 -52.68 13.25
C TYR A 395 -2.21 -51.41 13.67
N GLY A 396 -1.52 -50.41 14.11
CA GLY A 396 -2.05 -49.14 14.57
C GLY A 396 -2.06 -48.05 13.45
N ILE A 397 -2.51 -46.88 13.82
CA ILE A 397 -2.48 -45.68 13.00
C ILE A 397 -1.45 -44.73 13.58
N VAL A 398 -0.55 -44.23 12.76
CA VAL A 398 0.42 -43.20 13.09
C VAL A 398 -0.06 -41.87 12.50
N PRO A 399 -0.10 -40.77 13.28
CA PRO A 399 -0.42 -39.47 12.75
C PRO A 399 0.56 -39.12 11.64
N ALA A 400 0.04 -38.63 10.54
CA ALA A 400 0.84 -38.26 9.39
C ALA A 400 0.23 -37.06 8.67
N VAL A 401 1.08 -36.24 8.07
CA VAL A 401 0.68 -35.12 7.21
C VAL A 401 1.24 -35.37 5.83
N THR A 402 0.36 -35.35 4.85
CA THR A 402 0.71 -35.41 3.43
C THR A 402 0.89 -34.00 2.92
N PHE A 403 2.11 -33.71 2.45
CA PHE A 403 2.45 -32.46 1.76
C PHE A 403 2.37 -32.68 0.28
N LYS A 404 1.62 -31.82 -0.39
CA LYS A 404 1.61 -31.70 -1.85
C LYS A 404 2.24 -30.37 -2.21
N VAL A 405 3.40 -30.40 -2.87
CA VAL A 405 4.19 -29.23 -3.23
C VAL A 405 4.50 -29.23 -4.72
N SER A 406 4.77 -28.08 -5.29
CA SER A 406 5.25 -27.98 -6.66
C SER A 406 6.65 -28.58 -6.80
N GLU A 407 6.91 -29.24 -7.91
CA GLU A 407 8.19 -29.87 -8.20
C GLU A 407 9.34 -28.84 -8.22
N GLY A 408 10.46 -29.19 -7.63
CA GLY A 408 11.67 -28.33 -7.56
C GLY A 408 11.64 -27.26 -6.48
N SER A 409 10.55 -27.06 -5.76
CA SER A 409 10.46 -26.11 -4.65
C SER A 409 10.95 -26.69 -3.36
N THR A 410 11.64 -25.88 -2.56
CA THR A 410 11.99 -26.22 -1.17
C THR A 410 11.18 -25.35 -0.23
N TRP A 411 10.41 -26.02 0.63
CA TRP A 411 9.54 -25.36 1.58
C TRP A 411 9.95 -25.65 3.00
N LEU A 412 9.87 -24.64 3.82
CA LEU A 412 10.03 -24.80 5.25
C LEU A 412 8.65 -25.10 5.86
N TYR A 413 8.64 -25.84 6.96
CA TYR A 413 7.41 -26.00 7.73
C TYR A 413 7.67 -26.01 9.22
N SER A 414 6.65 -25.66 9.96
CA SER A 414 6.60 -25.76 11.42
C SER A 414 5.29 -26.39 11.84
N TYR A 415 5.28 -27.10 12.95
CA TYR A 415 4.07 -27.57 13.59
C TYR A 415 4.08 -27.27 15.08
N MET A 416 2.91 -27.04 15.63
CA MET A 416 2.74 -26.67 17.04
C MET A 416 1.33 -26.97 17.50
N THR A 417 1.09 -26.92 18.82
CA THR A 417 -0.27 -26.94 19.34
C THR A 417 -1.00 -25.65 18.96
N LYS A 418 -2.32 -25.73 18.85
CA LYS A 418 -3.14 -24.55 18.51
C LYS A 418 -2.94 -23.41 19.50
N SER A 419 -2.82 -23.72 20.80
CA SER A 419 -2.57 -22.71 21.83
C SER A 419 -1.23 -21.96 21.63
N VAL A 420 -0.19 -22.64 21.17
CA VAL A 420 1.08 -21.99 20.81
C VAL A 420 0.89 -21.09 19.58
N TYR A 421 0.15 -21.54 18.56
CA TYR A 421 -0.13 -20.70 17.40
C TYR A 421 -0.94 -19.44 17.74
N GLU A 422 -1.90 -19.57 18.66
CA GLU A 422 -2.68 -18.45 19.17
C GLU A 422 -1.81 -17.41 19.89
N SER A 423 -0.70 -17.81 20.49
CA SER A 423 0.27 -16.89 21.07
C SER A 423 0.97 -15.98 20.06
N TYR A 424 0.89 -16.30 18.78
CA TYR A 424 1.31 -15.47 17.65
C TYR A 424 0.14 -14.70 17.00
N GLY A 425 -1.01 -14.63 17.69
CA GLY A 425 -2.21 -13.92 17.23
C GLY A 425 -3.01 -14.66 16.18
N SER A 426 -2.78 -15.96 15.99
CA SER A 426 -3.41 -16.78 14.92
C SER A 426 -3.21 -16.17 13.53
N ASP A 427 -2.09 -15.49 13.32
CA ASP A 427 -1.77 -14.78 12.08
C ASP A 427 -0.60 -15.44 11.36
N PRO A 428 -0.80 -16.02 10.17
CA PRO A 428 0.27 -16.72 9.44
C PRO A 428 1.46 -15.80 9.13
N ALA A 429 1.21 -14.57 8.71
CA ALA A 429 2.28 -13.62 8.36
C ALA A 429 3.12 -13.29 9.59
N ALA A 430 2.48 -12.94 10.71
CA ALA A 430 3.18 -12.65 11.97
C ALA A 430 4.01 -13.85 12.44
N PHE A 431 3.47 -15.06 12.36
CA PHE A 431 4.21 -16.28 12.69
C PHE A 431 5.40 -16.50 11.76
N ILE A 432 5.20 -16.45 10.44
CA ILE A 432 6.26 -16.70 9.45
C ILE A 432 7.40 -15.69 9.61
N TRP A 433 7.10 -14.42 9.88
CA TRP A 433 8.13 -13.42 10.14
C TRP A 433 9.02 -13.75 11.36
N THR A 434 8.52 -14.50 12.37
CA THR A 434 9.34 -14.94 13.50
C THR A 434 10.41 -15.96 13.09
N LYS A 435 10.20 -16.67 11.97
CA LYS A 435 11.10 -17.73 11.48
C LYS A 435 12.29 -17.21 10.66
N ARG A 436 12.37 -15.89 10.40
CA ARG A 436 13.45 -15.28 9.61
C ARG A 436 14.86 -15.57 10.17
N THR A 437 14.99 -15.67 11.49
CA THR A 437 16.26 -15.94 12.19
C THR A 437 16.47 -17.42 12.53
N SER A 438 15.49 -18.30 12.28
CA SER A 438 15.56 -19.70 12.63
C SER A 438 16.70 -20.40 11.87
N THR A 439 17.46 -21.22 12.58
CA THR A 439 18.51 -22.08 12.02
C THR A 439 18.06 -23.53 11.84
N ASN A 440 17.06 -23.95 12.62
CA ASN A 440 16.54 -25.31 12.65
C ASN A 440 15.19 -25.36 11.89
N ASP A 441 15.28 -25.53 10.57
CA ASP A 441 14.08 -25.56 9.73
C ASP A 441 13.82 -26.97 9.21
N LEU A 442 12.61 -27.45 9.44
CA LEU A 442 12.09 -28.62 8.77
C LEU A 442 11.79 -28.29 7.31
N ARG A 443 12.21 -29.15 6.39
CA ARG A 443 12.10 -28.88 4.95
C ARG A 443 11.36 -29.99 4.20
N VAL A 444 10.57 -29.57 3.21
CA VAL A 444 9.91 -30.46 2.24
C VAL A 444 10.36 -30.05 0.84
N LYS A 445 10.95 -30.98 0.08
CA LYS A 445 11.48 -30.75 -1.27
C LYS A 445 10.64 -31.36 -2.38
N ALA A 446 9.77 -32.30 -2.04
CA ALA A 446 8.88 -32.99 -2.95
C ALA A 446 7.59 -33.37 -2.22
N SER A 447 6.53 -33.66 -2.97
CA SER A 447 5.30 -34.18 -2.37
C SER A 447 5.60 -35.46 -1.61
N THR A 448 5.27 -35.49 -0.33
CA THR A 448 5.60 -36.60 0.57
C THR A 448 4.62 -36.69 1.74
N THR A 449 4.61 -37.83 2.42
CA THR A 449 3.89 -38.03 3.67
C THR A 449 4.89 -38.22 4.78
N ILE A 450 4.79 -37.40 5.83
CA ILE A 450 5.66 -37.43 7.00
C ILE A 450 4.84 -37.93 8.18
N THR A 451 5.36 -38.94 8.90
CA THR A 451 4.75 -39.53 10.09
C THR A 451 5.30 -38.88 11.36
N TYR A 452 4.46 -38.75 12.37
CA TYR A 452 4.77 -38.10 13.65
C TYR A 452 4.44 -39.05 14.81
N SER A 453 5.28 -40.06 15.01
CA SER A 453 5.05 -41.14 15.98
C SER A 453 4.98 -40.67 17.46
N THR A 454 5.53 -39.48 17.74
CA THR A 454 5.57 -38.90 19.11
C THR A 454 4.53 -37.82 19.32
N LEU A 455 3.60 -37.61 18.35
CA LEU A 455 2.56 -36.61 18.52
C LEU A 455 1.58 -37.01 19.64
N GLU A 456 1.36 -36.15 20.61
CA GLU A 456 0.39 -36.34 21.69
C GLU A 456 -1.01 -35.93 21.22
N ALA A 457 -2.04 -36.32 22.01
CA ALA A 457 -3.42 -35.91 21.72
C ALA A 457 -3.56 -34.39 21.86
N GLY A 458 -4.32 -33.75 20.95
CA GLY A 458 -4.56 -32.32 20.98
C GLY A 458 -4.92 -31.73 19.64
N GLU A 459 -5.10 -30.41 19.66
CA GLU A 459 -5.31 -29.61 18.46
C GLU A 459 -3.98 -29.05 17.96
N TYR A 460 -3.72 -29.18 16.68
CA TYR A 460 -2.46 -28.82 16.05
C TYR A 460 -2.65 -27.88 14.86
N VAL A 461 -1.63 -27.06 14.65
CA VAL A 461 -1.48 -26.20 13.49
C VAL A 461 -0.15 -26.54 12.82
N PHE A 462 -0.21 -26.86 11.55
CA PHE A 462 0.93 -27.00 10.66
C PHE A 462 0.94 -25.81 9.71
N ILE A 463 2.08 -25.15 9.60
CA ILE A 463 2.31 -24.07 8.64
C ILE A 463 3.53 -24.44 7.81
N SER A 464 3.36 -24.43 6.50
CA SER A 464 4.47 -24.47 5.57
C SER A 464 4.59 -23.14 4.83
N TYR A 465 5.79 -22.71 4.53
CA TYR A 465 6.05 -21.35 4.05
C TYR A 465 7.33 -21.28 3.23
N GLY A 466 7.31 -20.34 2.26
CA GLY A 466 8.48 -20.00 1.45
C GLY A 466 9.35 -18.94 2.13
N MET A 467 10.67 -19.15 2.07
CA MET A 467 11.68 -18.20 2.53
C MET A 467 12.79 -18.08 1.50
N THR A 468 13.39 -16.91 1.36
CA THR A 468 14.65 -16.77 0.61
C THR A 468 15.76 -17.53 1.30
N GLU A 469 16.77 -17.98 0.53
CA GLU A 469 17.99 -18.49 1.13
C GLU A 469 18.75 -17.35 1.83
N ARG A 470 19.49 -17.67 2.87
CA ARG A 470 20.36 -16.72 3.54
C ARG A 470 21.54 -16.36 2.66
N ALA A 471 21.90 -15.09 2.62
CA ALA A 471 23.12 -14.65 1.95
C ALA A 471 24.37 -15.13 2.70
N ASP A 472 24.30 -15.14 4.04
CA ASP A 472 25.33 -15.64 4.97
C ASP A 472 24.68 -16.15 6.26
N ALA A 473 25.47 -16.64 7.20
CA ALA A 473 24.98 -17.21 8.47
C ALA A 473 24.29 -16.17 9.38
N ASP A 474 24.62 -14.90 9.23
CA ASP A 474 24.16 -13.81 10.08
C ASP A 474 22.98 -13.05 9.47
N SER A 475 22.68 -13.30 8.19
CA SER A 475 21.57 -12.62 7.51
C SER A 475 20.22 -13.26 7.83
N ASP A 476 19.20 -12.42 8.00
CA ASP A 476 17.81 -12.83 8.11
C ASP A 476 17.30 -13.37 6.76
N ARG A 477 16.41 -14.34 6.81
CA ARG A 477 15.61 -14.75 5.65
C ARG A 477 14.45 -13.80 5.44
N ILE A 478 14.00 -13.69 4.21
CA ILE A 478 12.82 -12.91 3.85
C ILE A 478 11.72 -13.88 3.42
N PRO A 479 10.52 -13.81 3.99
CA PRO A 479 9.37 -14.57 3.49
C PRO A 479 9.10 -14.26 2.01
N THR A 480 8.76 -15.31 1.23
CA THR A 480 8.34 -15.12 -0.18
C THR A 480 6.87 -14.71 -0.29
N GLY A 481 6.11 -14.77 0.79
CA GLY A 481 4.68 -14.52 0.81
C GLY A 481 3.82 -15.75 0.51
N GLU A 482 4.43 -16.88 0.31
CA GLU A 482 3.73 -18.14 0.05
C GLU A 482 3.63 -18.96 1.33
N TYR A 483 2.43 -19.49 1.60
CA TYR A 483 2.22 -20.37 2.75
C TYR A 483 1.04 -21.31 2.53
N CYS A 484 0.99 -22.37 3.32
CA CYS A 484 -0.18 -23.22 3.48
C CYS A 484 -0.38 -23.53 4.96
N LEU A 485 -1.62 -23.55 5.41
CA LEU A 485 -2.00 -23.80 6.80
C LEU A 485 -2.92 -25.00 6.87
N LEU A 486 -2.65 -25.88 7.85
CA LEU A 486 -3.50 -27.02 8.17
C LEU A 486 -3.76 -27.02 9.67
N GLU A 487 -5.04 -27.01 10.05
CA GLU A 487 -5.48 -27.26 11.43
C GLU A 487 -6.14 -28.63 11.50
N PHE A 488 -5.83 -29.41 12.53
CA PHE A 488 -6.47 -30.70 12.78
C PHE A 488 -6.42 -31.06 14.27
N SER A 489 -7.32 -31.96 14.65
CA SER A 489 -7.31 -32.58 15.98
C SER A 489 -6.77 -34.00 15.83
N TYR A 490 -5.87 -34.39 16.74
CA TYR A 490 -5.36 -35.74 16.86
C TYR A 490 -5.79 -36.33 18.19
N GLU A 491 -6.39 -37.49 18.11
CA GLU A 491 -6.79 -38.29 19.25
C GLU A 491 -5.85 -39.50 19.38
N LYS A 492 -5.15 -39.58 20.50
CA LYS A 492 -4.26 -40.72 20.77
C LYS A 492 -5.12 -41.94 21.12
N PRO A 493 -4.79 -43.13 20.59
CA PRO A 493 -5.55 -44.32 20.95
C PRO A 493 -5.39 -44.62 22.45
N THR A 494 -6.52 -44.91 23.11
CA THR A 494 -6.55 -45.36 24.52
C THR A 494 -6.00 -46.78 24.66
N ASP A 495 -5.52 -47.12 25.86
CA ASP A 495 -5.01 -48.47 26.14
C ASP A 495 -6.12 -49.52 25.90
N ALA A 496 -7.36 -49.21 26.28
CA ALA A 496 -8.50 -50.08 26.04
C ALA A 496 -8.78 -50.32 24.57
N TYR A 497 -8.65 -49.28 23.72
CA TYR A 497 -8.75 -49.40 22.26
C TYR A 497 -7.56 -50.21 21.70
N GLN A 498 -6.34 -49.91 22.13
CA GLN A 498 -5.11 -50.58 21.68
C GLN A 498 -5.10 -52.08 22.05
N SER A 499 -5.71 -52.44 23.16
CA SER A 499 -5.78 -53.84 23.63
C SER A 499 -6.50 -54.77 22.65
N TRP A 500 -7.28 -54.27 21.70
CA TRP A 500 -7.88 -55.11 20.65
C TRP A 500 -6.97 -55.28 19.42
N ILE A 501 -6.01 -54.39 19.21
CA ILE A 501 -5.17 -54.38 18.02
C ILE A 501 -4.19 -55.57 18.06
N GLY A 502 -4.08 -56.26 16.93
CA GLY A 502 -3.15 -57.40 16.80
C GLY A 502 -3.82 -58.63 16.19
N LYS A 503 -3.21 -59.80 16.39
CA LYS A 503 -3.73 -61.06 15.88
C LYS A 503 -4.42 -61.86 16.96
N TRP A 504 -5.54 -62.45 16.60
CA TRP A 504 -6.37 -63.26 17.47
C TRP A 504 -6.70 -64.59 16.83
N SER A 505 -6.56 -65.63 17.64
CA SER A 505 -7.05 -66.99 17.30
C SER A 505 -8.50 -67.08 17.78
N VAL A 506 -9.44 -67.36 16.88
CA VAL A 506 -10.88 -67.40 17.19
C VAL A 506 -11.39 -68.80 16.92
N THR A 507 -12.00 -69.43 17.94
CA THR A 507 -12.55 -70.78 17.86
C THR A 507 -13.94 -70.88 18.47
N ASP A 508 -14.83 -71.66 17.85
CA ASP A 508 -16.18 -71.96 18.33
C ASP A 508 -16.29 -73.39 18.91
N GLY A 509 -15.14 -73.98 19.30
CA GLY A 509 -15.05 -75.32 19.80
C GLY A 509 -15.03 -76.44 18.73
N THR A 510 -15.08 -76.04 17.45
CA THR A 510 -14.83 -76.93 16.33
C THR A 510 -13.33 -77.07 16.05
N PRO A 511 -12.86 -78.09 15.31
CA PRO A 511 -11.43 -78.23 14.98
C PRO A 511 -10.87 -77.06 14.12
N LYS A 512 -11.73 -76.19 13.61
CA LYS A 512 -11.32 -75.05 12.75
C LYS A 512 -11.14 -73.80 13.60
N THR A 513 -9.97 -73.22 13.49
CA THR A 513 -9.59 -71.93 14.13
C THR A 513 -9.42 -70.87 13.06
N ASP A 514 -9.98 -69.72 13.29
CA ASP A 514 -9.75 -68.54 12.44
C ASP A 514 -8.63 -67.72 13.02
N THR A 515 -7.81 -67.10 12.19
CA THR A 515 -6.87 -66.06 12.60
C THR A 515 -7.41 -64.73 12.18
N TRP A 516 -7.83 -63.94 13.17
CA TRP A 516 -8.24 -62.57 12.94
C TRP A 516 -7.05 -61.64 13.04
N THR A 517 -7.03 -60.62 12.17
CA THR A 517 -6.14 -59.47 12.30
C THR A 517 -7.00 -58.23 12.54
N VAL A 518 -6.92 -57.69 13.77
CA VAL A 518 -7.57 -56.47 14.17
C VAL A 518 -6.58 -55.33 13.98
N SER A 519 -6.94 -54.34 13.21
CA SER A 519 -6.15 -53.16 12.97
C SER A 519 -6.94 -51.87 13.16
N ALA A 520 -6.31 -50.78 13.54
CA ALA A 520 -6.98 -49.52 13.68
C ALA A 520 -7.50 -49.01 12.34
N LYS A 521 -8.73 -48.46 12.32
CA LYS A 521 -9.30 -47.67 11.22
C LYS A 521 -9.45 -46.21 11.58
N SER A 522 -9.98 -45.95 12.79
CA SER A 522 -10.07 -44.63 13.40
C SER A 522 -9.86 -44.81 14.90
N ASN A 523 -8.86 -44.14 15.48
CA ASN A 523 -8.51 -44.25 16.89
C ASN A 523 -9.76 -44.07 17.80
N ASN A 524 -9.87 -44.91 18.79
CA ASN A 524 -10.95 -44.93 19.77
C ASN A 524 -12.38 -45.12 19.20
N HIS A 525 -12.53 -45.35 17.89
CA HIS A 525 -13.84 -45.47 17.27
C HIS A 525 -14.05 -46.78 16.49
N THR A 526 -13.16 -47.11 15.55
CA THR A 526 -13.37 -48.20 14.62
C THR A 526 -12.13 -49.03 14.33
N TYR A 527 -12.36 -50.31 14.05
CA TYR A 527 -11.35 -51.26 13.62
C TYR A 527 -11.66 -51.81 12.23
N ASN A 528 -10.61 -52.21 11.51
CA ASN A 528 -10.69 -53.14 10.42
C ASN A 528 -10.33 -54.53 10.89
N VAL A 529 -11.21 -55.48 10.71
CA VAL A 529 -11.01 -56.87 11.12
C VAL A 529 -10.97 -57.77 9.89
N LYS A 530 -9.86 -58.49 9.71
CA LYS A 530 -9.69 -59.51 8.64
C LYS A 530 -9.66 -60.88 9.26
N GLY A 531 -10.08 -61.91 8.48
CA GLY A 531 -10.00 -63.31 8.92
C GLY A 531 -11.28 -63.87 9.45
N LEU A 532 -12.38 -63.14 9.46
CA LEU A 532 -13.68 -63.69 9.91
C LEU A 532 -14.06 -64.89 9.12
N GLY A 533 -14.49 -65.98 9.80
CA GLY A 533 -14.89 -67.25 9.17
C GLY A 533 -13.75 -67.97 8.46
N GLY A 534 -12.50 -67.60 8.79
CA GLY A 534 -11.30 -68.18 8.15
C GLY A 534 -10.90 -67.48 6.81
N ASN A 535 -11.55 -66.42 6.45
CA ASN A 535 -11.27 -65.70 5.20
C ASN A 535 -10.53 -64.40 5.42
N ALA A 536 -9.24 -64.37 5.10
CA ALA A 536 -8.38 -63.17 5.22
C ALA A 536 -8.55 -62.14 4.08
N GLY A 537 -9.28 -62.49 3.02
CA GLY A 537 -9.48 -61.66 1.83
C GLY A 537 -10.48 -60.49 2.09
N PHE A 538 -11.30 -60.58 3.13
CA PHE A 538 -12.31 -59.59 3.41
C PHE A 538 -11.99 -58.81 4.68
N THR A 539 -12.30 -57.52 4.65
CA THR A 539 -12.16 -56.61 5.80
C THR A 539 -13.55 -56.22 6.27
N VAL A 540 -13.88 -56.56 7.52
CA VAL A 540 -15.12 -56.21 8.19
C VAL A 540 -14.83 -55.07 9.15
N GLU A 541 -15.72 -54.10 9.24
CA GLU A 541 -15.61 -53.00 10.20
C GLU A 541 -16.20 -53.39 11.55
N ALA A 542 -15.52 -53.06 12.64
CA ALA A 542 -16.04 -53.14 14.01
C ALA A 542 -15.92 -51.78 14.67
N THR A 543 -16.84 -51.47 15.58
CA THR A 543 -16.83 -50.25 16.37
C THR A 543 -16.31 -50.51 17.77
N PHE A 544 -15.52 -49.58 18.30
CA PHE A 544 -15.13 -49.59 19.71
C PHE A 544 -16.18 -48.86 20.53
N ASP A 545 -16.51 -49.45 21.63
CA ASP A 545 -17.40 -48.88 22.62
C ASP A 545 -16.57 -48.47 23.86
N GLU A 546 -16.37 -47.15 24.00
CA GLU A 546 -15.50 -46.60 25.03
C GLU A 546 -16.01 -46.86 26.45
N GLU A 547 -17.34 -46.88 26.65
CA GLU A 547 -17.95 -47.09 27.96
C GLU A 547 -17.73 -48.51 28.45
N THR A 548 -17.84 -49.50 27.58
CA THR A 548 -17.73 -50.93 27.93
C THR A 548 -16.39 -51.57 27.59
N GLY A 549 -15.53 -50.88 26.83
CA GLY A 549 -14.28 -51.41 26.29
C GLY A 549 -14.45 -52.49 25.22
N GLN A 550 -15.65 -52.71 24.72
CA GLN A 550 -15.99 -53.80 23.81
C GLN A 550 -15.72 -53.46 22.33
N MET A 551 -15.38 -54.49 21.53
CA MET A 551 -15.37 -54.39 20.08
C MET A 551 -16.69 -54.94 19.54
N LYS A 552 -17.53 -54.07 18.94
CA LYS A 552 -18.89 -54.37 18.51
C LYS A 552 -18.97 -54.52 16.97
N PHE A 553 -19.72 -55.53 16.54
CA PHE A 553 -19.97 -55.80 15.12
C PHE A 553 -21.45 -55.62 14.82
N LYS A 554 -21.71 -54.95 13.71
CA LYS A 554 -23.04 -54.92 13.10
C LYS A 554 -23.08 -55.89 11.92
N THR A 555 -24.25 -56.32 11.54
CA THR A 555 -24.44 -56.92 10.20
C THR A 555 -24.04 -55.88 9.15
N GLN A 556 -23.33 -56.30 8.12
CA GLN A 556 -22.82 -55.42 7.03
C GLN A 556 -23.33 -55.99 5.73
N PRO A 557 -24.52 -55.57 5.28
CA PRO A 557 -25.02 -55.95 3.98
C PRO A 557 -24.16 -55.29 2.89
N GLU A 558 -23.79 -56.06 1.86
CA GLU A 558 -23.14 -55.57 0.66
C GLU A 558 -21.87 -54.74 0.90
N PHE A 559 -21.05 -55.10 1.87
CA PHE A 559 -19.91 -54.30 2.29
C PHE A 559 -18.73 -54.30 1.27
N THR A 560 -18.70 -55.30 0.38
CA THR A 560 -17.73 -55.36 -0.69
C THR A 560 -18.25 -56.20 -1.87
N THR A 561 -17.68 -55.98 -3.07
CA THR A 561 -17.99 -56.75 -4.27
C THR A 561 -16.69 -57.28 -4.84
N ILE A 562 -16.71 -58.54 -5.23
CA ILE A 562 -15.59 -59.21 -5.91
C ILE A 562 -16.06 -59.82 -7.22
N VAL A 563 -15.12 -60.01 -8.16
CA VAL A 563 -15.32 -60.81 -9.36
C VAL A 563 -14.49 -62.07 -9.20
N GLN A 564 -15.16 -63.22 -9.19
CA GLN A 564 -14.50 -64.49 -9.06
C GLN A 564 -15.21 -65.51 -9.96
N ASP A 565 -14.45 -66.30 -10.72
CA ASP A 565 -14.93 -67.30 -11.69
C ASP A 565 -15.91 -66.69 -12.72
N GLY A 566 -15.69 -65.43 -13.12
CA GLY A 566 -16.54 -64.69 -14.03
C GLY A 566 -17.86 -64.16 -13.45
N GLU A 567 -18.13 -64.38 -12.19
CA GLU A 567 -19.32 -63.90 -11.50
C GLU A 567 -19.02 -62.72 -10.58
N THR A 568 -19.90 -61.74 -10.61
CA THR A 568 -19.88 -60.61 -9.65
C THR A 568 -20.57 -61.05 -8.39
N ARG A 569 -19.85 -61.10 -7.27
CA ARG A 569 -20.33 -61.51 -5.96
C ARG A 569 -20.34 -60.35 -4.99
N VAL A 570 -21.52 -60.09 -4.46
CA VAL A 570 -21.71 -59.08 -3.38
C VAL A 570 -21.56 -59.77 -2.03
N ILE A 571 -20.61 -59.34 -1.24
CA ILE A 571 -20.29 -59.99 0.04
C ILE A 571 -20.99 -59.28 1.19
N SER A 572 -21.60 -60.05 2.07
CA SER A 572 -22.32 -59.53 3.24
C SER A 572 -21.94 -60.32 4.50
N LEU A 573 -21.86 -59.57 5.63
CA LEU A 573 -21.81 -60.16 6.95
C LEU A 573 -23.22 -60.10 7.61
N PHE A 574 -23.73 -61.23 8.00
CA PHE A 574 -25.06 -61.31 8.65
C PHE A 574 -25.14 -62.38 9.75
N GLY A 575 -26.16 -62.26 10.60
CA GLY A 575 -26.48 -63.22 11.65
C GLY A 575 -27.49 -64.25 11.19
N THR A 576 -27.45 -65.44 11.78
CA THR A 576 -28.37 -66.53 11.54
C THR A 576 -28.56 -67.42 12.75
N ASN A 577 -29.73 -68.03 12.88
CA ASN A 577 -30.00 -69.18 13.82
C ASN A 577 -29.98 -70.52 13.12
N GLY A 578 -29.52 -70.55 11.87
CA GLY A 578 -29.54 -71.74 11.04
C GLY A 578 -30.74 -71.82 10.11
N SER A 579 -31.90 -71.31 10.51
CA SER A 579 -33.14 -71.30 9.72
C SER A 579 -33.43 -69.94 9.06
N ASN A 580 -33.16 -68.87 9.80
CA ASN A 580 -33.40 -67.48 9.36
C ASN A 580 -32.08 -66.71 9.23
N TYR A 581 -32.09 -65.72 8.34
CA TYR A 581 -30.97 -64.83 8.05
C TYR A 581 -31.39 -63.34 8.24
N TRP A 582 -30.55 -62.57 8.92
CA TRP A 582 -30.76 -61.14 9.16
C TRP A 582 -29.71 -60.32 8.40
N THR A 583 -30.12 -59.78 7.28
CA THR A 583 -29.24 -59.07 6.34
C THR A 583 -29.37 -57.54 6.41
N GLY A 584 -30.29 -57.00 7.20
CA GLY A 584 -30.36 -55.54 7.47
C GLY A 584 -29.21 -55.07 8.36
N SER A 585 -29.16 -53.82 8.69
CA SER A 585 -28.14 -53.24 9.58
C SER A 585 -28.58 -53.42 11.05
N TYR A 586 -28.10 -54.46 11.70
CA TYR A 586 -28.42 -54.80 13.11
C TYR A 586 -27.15 -54.99 13.92
N ASN A 587 -27.21 -54.75 15.24
CA ASN A 587 -26.16 -55.21 16.14
C ASN A 587 -26.14 -56.74 16.15
N LEU A 588 -24.97 -57.31 15.84
CA LEU A 588 -24.83 -58.75 15.63
C LEU A 588 -24.15 -59.45 16.80
N MET A 589 -22.95 -58.99 17.14
CA MET A 589 -22.09 -59.58 18.15
C MET A 589 -21.13 -58.54 18.72
N TYR A 590 -20.54 -58.84 19.85
CA TYR A 590 -19.47 -58.07 20.43
C TYR A 590 -18.38 -58.98 21.00
N ALA A 591 -17.15 -58.50 20.99
CA ALA A 591 -16.05 -59.13 21.70
C ALA A 591 -15.82 -58.39 23.03
N ALA A 592 -15.71 -59.12 24.12
CA ALA A 592 -15.39 -58.59 25.43
C ALA A 592 -14.22 -59.40 26.04
N PHE A 593 -13.29 -58.72 26.68
CA PHE A 593 -12.20 -59.38 27.40
C PHE A 593 -12.78 -60.21 28.52
N ASP A 594 -12.20 -61.39 28.74
CA ASP A 594 -12.52 -62.22 29.91
C ASP A 594 -11.97 -61.53 31.17
N GLU A 595 -12.61 -61.77 32.33
CA GLU A 595 -12.27 -61.09 33.57
C GLU A 595 -10.79 -61.22 33.93
N GLY A 596 -10.13 -60.04 34.06
CA GLY A 596 -8.70 -59.95 34.40
C GLY A 596 -7.73 -60.29 33.25
N SER A 597 -8.20 -60.47 32.02
CA SER A 597 -7.38 -60.80 30.86
C SER A 597 -7.30 -59.66 29.86
N THR A 598 -6.14 -59.57 29.17
CA THR A 598 -5.95 -58.74 27.97
C THR A 598 -5.66 -59.61 26.73
N ASP A 599 -5.50 -60.91 26.93
CA ASP A 599 -5.10 -61.87 25.89
C ASP A 599 -6.14 -62.95 25.62
N ALA A 600 -7.21 -62.96 26.40
CA ALA A 600 -8.40 -63.81 26.19
C ALA A 600 -9.66 -62.97 26.20
N ALA A 601 -10.55 -63.28 25.27
CA ALA A 601 -11.80 -62.58 25.10
C ALA A 601 -12.87 -63.54 24.57
N SER A 602 -14.10 -63.23 24.87
CA SER A 602 -15.28 -63.95 24.36
C SER A 602 -16.00 -63.15 23.28
N LEU A 603 -16.31 -63.78 22.15
CA LEU A 603 -17.14 -63.22 21.08
C LEU A 603 -18.59 -63.70 21.34
N ILE A 604 -19.45 -62.77 21.66
CA ILE A 604 -20.79 -63.03 22.22
C ILE A 604 -21.85 -62.47 21.27
N SER A 605 -22.94 -63.22 21.07
CA SER A 605 -24.13 -62.77 20.37
C SER A 605 -24.86 -61.67 21.14
N VAL A 606 -25.29 -60.60 20.46
CA VAL A 606 -26.14 -59.57 21.08
C VAL A 606 -27.52 -60.12 21.42
N ASP A 607 -27.98 -61.12 20.65
CA ASP A 607 -29.27 -61.81 20.83
C ASP A 607 -29.07 -63.31 20.56
N PRO A 608 -28.77 -64.11 21.57
CA PRO A 608 -28.48 -65.56 21.44
C PRO A 608 -29.64 -66.41 20.87
N GLU A 609 -30.87 -65.94 21.01
CA GLU A 609 -32.02 -66.64 20.41
C GLU A 609 -32.12 -66.37 18.92
N LYS A 610 -31.67 -65.21 18.52
CA LYS A 610 -31.72 -64.71 17.11
C LYS A 610 -30.46 -65.03 16.34
N TYR A 611 -29.31 -64.79 16.94
CA TYR A 611 -28.01 -64.96 16.25
C TYR A 611 -27.17 -66.03 16.95
N THR A 612 -27.33 -67.29 16.54
CA THR A 612 -26.48 -68.38 17.02
C THR A 612 -25.19 -68.51 16.21
N LYS A 613 -25.12 -67.90 15.05
CA LYS A 613 -23.97 -67.92 14.13
C LYS A 613 -23.87 -66.59 13.39
N TYR A 614 -22.63 -66.19 13.05
CA TYR A 614 -22.39 -65.19 11.99
C TYR A 614 -21.91 -65.88 10.69
N LYS A 615 -22.20 -65.24 9.59
CA LYS A 615 -21.80 -65.74 8.27
C LYS A 615 -21.28 -64.64 7.35
N LEU A 616 -20.23 -64.95 6.59
CA LEU A 616 -19.80 -64.21 5.41
C LEU A 616 -20.30 -64.93 4.16
N TYR A 617 -21.16 -64.29 3.42
CA TYR A 617 -21.79 -64.86 2.22
C TYR A 617 -21.65 -63.96 1.01
N GLY A 618 -21.41 -64.59 -0.17
CA GLY A 618 -21.48 -63.96 -1.47
C GLY A 618 -22.84 -64.18 -2.13
N PHE A 619 -23.44 -63.08 -2.56
CA PHE A 619 -24.69 -63.05 -3.28
C PHE A 619 -24.42 -62.81 -4.78
N VAL A 620 -25.12 -63.57 -5.62
CA VAL A 620 -25.17 -63.36 -7.06
C VAL A 620 -26.64 -63.16 -7.43
N ASP A 621 -26.94 -62.06 -8.10
CA ASP A 621 -28.32 -61.68 -8.48
C ASP A 621 -29.28 -61.71 -7.29
N GLY A 622 -28.84 -61.23 -6.11
CA GLY A 622 -29.62 -61.20 -4.89
C GLY A 622 -29.85 -62.56 -4.21
N LYS A 623 -29.27 -63.62 -4.73
CA LYS A 623 -29.38 -64.96 -4.15
C LYS A 623 -28.09 -65.36 -3.46
N SER A 624 -28.16 -65.85 -2.23
CA SER A 624 -27.00 -66.36 -1.49
C SER A 624 -26.45 -67.61 -2.22
N LYS A 625 -25.20 -67.56 -2.67
CA LYS A 625 -24.60 -68.63 -3.48
C LYS A 625 -23.32 -69.21 -2.87
N TYR A 626 -22.52 -68.36 -2.22
CA TYR A 626 -21.21 -68.75 -1.74
C TYR A 626 -21.03 -68.49 -0.26
N ASN A 627 -20.60 -69.49 0.51
CA ASN A 627 -20.24 -69.36 1.93
C ASN A 627 -18.73 -69.15 2.04
N TYR A 628 -18.34 -67.94 2.46
CA TYR A 628 -16.95 -67.56 2.70
C TYR A 628 -16.52 -67.81 4.15
N GLY A 629 -17.43 -68.06 5.05
CA GLY A 629 -17.12 -68.38 6.43
C GLY A 629 -18.34 -68.34 7.34
N THR A 630 -18.37 -69.26 8.29
CA THR A 630 -19.44 -69.38 9.32
C THR A 630 -18.81 -69.75 10.64
N ARG A 631 -19.21 -69.11 11.75
CA ARG A 631 -18.84 -69.46 13.10
C ARG A 631 -20.05 -69.43 14.02
N THR A 632 -20.04 -70.32 14.98
CA THR A 632 -21.05 -70.39 16.04
C THR A 632 -20.72 -69.34 17.15
N LEU A 633 -21.73 -68.81 17.76
CA LEU A 633 -21.61 -67.93 18.90
C LEU A 633 -22.15 -68.58 20.13
N PRO A 634 -21.52 -68.44 21.31
CA PRO A 634 -20.28 -67.72 21.53
C PRO A 634 -19.07 -68.44 20.96
N SER A 635 -18.00 -67.64 20.69
CA SER A 635 -16.68 -68.15 20.32
C SER A 635 -15.64 -67.58 21.27
N THR A 636 -14.53 -68.28 21.49
CA THR A 636 -13.40 -67.79 22.27
C THR A 636 -12.35 -67.15 21.36
N MET A 637 -11.72 -66.12 21.87
CA MET A 637 -10.64 -65.38 21.20
C MET A 637 -9.41 -65.43 22.10
N THR A 638 -8.26 -65.80 21.54
CA THR A 638 -6.98 -65.81 22.25
C THR A 638 -5.97 -65.03 21.44
N ARG A 639 -5.24 -64.12 22.10
CA ARG A 639 -4.20 -63.32 21.41
C ARG A 639 -3.12 -64.24 20.87
N VAL A 640 -2.74 -64.06 19.65
CA VAL A 640 -1.58 -64.71 19.07
C VAL A 640 -0.35 -63.90 19.41
N VAL A 641 0.36 -64.32 20.45
CA VAL A 641 1.66 -63.78 20.78
C VAL A 641 2.65 -64.28 19.69
N SER A 642 3.16 -63.41 18.88
CA SER A 642 4.34 -63.74 18.05
C SER A 642 5.45 -64.03 19.05
N GLU A 643 5.93 -65.28 19.10
CA GLU A 643 7.19 -65.54 19.82
C GLU A 643 8.24 -64.58 19.20
N GLY A 644 8.60 -63.54 19.98
CA GLY A 644 9.66 -62.63 19.61
C GLY A 644 10.89 -63.51 19.39
N VAL A 645 11.47 -63.43 18.23
CA VAL A 645 12.84 -63.85 18.03
C VAL A 645 13.66 -63.05 19.05
N LEU A 646 14.04 -63.69 20.15
CA LEU A 646 15.05 -63.20 21.03
C LEU A 646 16.32 -63.15 20.17
N MET A 647 16.67 -61.95 19.71
CA MET A 647 17.96 -61.71 19.12
C MET A 647 18.99 -61.98 20.23
N PRO A 648 19.97 -62.84 20.01
CA PRO A 648 21.10 -62.97 20.94
C PRO A 648 21.79 -61.61 20.98
N ASP A 649 22.21 -61.23 22.18
CA ASP A 649 23.04 -60.07 22.44
C ASP A 649 24.24 -60.03 21.44
N GLY A 650 24.24 -59.09 20.53
CA GLY A 650 25.31 -58.92 19.55
C GLY A 650 24.96 -57.91 18.47
N GLU A 651 25.67 -56.80 18.54
CA GLU A 651 25.90 -55.72 17.58
C GLU A 651 24.83 -55.38 16.52
N PRO A 652 24.49 -54.11 16.33
CA PRO A 652 23.53 -53.69 15.31
C PRO A 652 24.14 -53.92 13.92
N ALA A 653 23.51 -54.76 13.11
CA ALA A 653 23.73 -54.79 11.70
C ALA A 653 23.36 -53.46 11.08
N GLU A 654 24.29 -52.84 10.39
CA GLU A 654 24.00 -51.69 9.51
C GLU A 654 23.08 -52.17 8.38
N GLU A 655 21.79 -51.91 8.52
CA GLU A 655 20.85 -51.98 7.43
C GLU A 655 20.80 -50.62 6.73
N GLU A 656 21.08 -50.61 5.44
CA GLU A 656 20.98 -49.43 4.59
C GLU A 656 19.56 -48.83 4.73
N ALA A 657 19.50 -47.71 5.43
CA ALA A 657 18.29 -46.99 5.74
C ALA A 657 17.76 -46.30 4.50
N GLY A 658 16.65 -46.78 3.98
CA GLY A 658 15.68 -45.87 3.34
C GLY A 658 15.21 -44.86 4.38
N LEU A 659 15.51 -43.59 4.14
CA LEU A 659 15.33 -42.44 5.01
C LEU A 659 13.95 -42.41 5.70
N SER A 660 13.86 -42.92 6.90
CA SER A 660 12.84 -42.60 7.89
C SER A 660 13.50 -41.70 8.93
N GLU A 661 13.52 -40.42 8.70
CA GLU A 661 13.96 -39.45 9.70
C GLU A 661 12.88 -39.31 10.79
N THR A 662 13.06 -39.96 11.90
CA THR A 662 12.31 -39.71 13.14
C THR A 662 12.88 -38.45 13.79
N TYR A 663 12.19 -37.32 13.62
CA TYR A 663 12.53 -36.08 14.31
C TYR A 663 11.80 -36.00 15.65
N ALA A 664 12.55 -35.78 16.72
CA ALA A 664 12.02 -35.43 18.01
C ALA A 664 11.40 -34.02 17.98
N PRO A 665 10.29 -33.79 18.69
CA PRO A 665 9.70 -32.45 18.73
C PRO A 665 10.68 -31.46 19.38
N VAL A 666 11.01 -30.38 18.68
CA VAL A 666 11.68 -29.24 19.28
C VAL A 666 10.62 -28.47 20.05
N VAL A 667 10.59 -28.68 21.37
CA VAL A 667 9.90 -27.78 22.28
C VAL A 667 10.72 -26.49 22.28
N VAL A 668 10.18 -25.42 21.70
CA VAL A 668 10.78 -24.10 21.82
C VAL A 668 10.44 -23.58 23.20
N ASP A 669 11.35 -23.75 24.16
CA ASP A 669 11.34 -23.00 25.41
C ASP A 669 11.73 -21.56 25.07
N ASP A 670 10.73 -20.70 24.90
CA ASP A 670 10.93 -19.27 24.71
C ASP A 670 11.19 -18.59 26.07
N ALA A 671 12.46 -18.48 26.40
CA ALA A 671 12.91 -17.33 27.19
C ALA A 671 13.06 -16.15 26.24
N LEU A 672 12.10 -15.23 26.25
CA LEU A 672 12.21 -13.94 25.60
C LEU A 672 13.44 -13.20 26.16
N PRO A 673 14.37 -12.71 25.34
CA PRO A 673 15.31 -11.71 25.81
C PRO A 673 14.53 -10.44 26.10
N GLY A 674 14.70 -9.92 27.32
CA GLY A 674 14.05 -8.71 27.78
C GLY A 674 14.40 -7.48 26.93
N GLU A 675 13.40 -6.59 26.89
CA GLU A 675 13.32 -5.16 26.53
C GLU A 675 14.18 -4.63 25.38
#